data_3be46e5ce3797b00c985277bac94c3dd
#
_entry.id   3be46e5ce3797b00c985277bac94c3dd
#
_cell.length_a   1.000
_cell.length_b   1.000
_cell.length_c   1.000
_cell.angle_alpha   90.00
_cell.angle_beta   90.00
_cell.angle_gamma   90.00
#
_symmetry.space_group_name_H-M   'P 1'
#
loop_
_entity.id
_entity.type
_entity.pdbx_description
1 polymer ?
#
loop_
_entity_poly.entity_id
_entity_poly.type
_entity_poly.pdbx_seq_one_letter_code
_entity_poly.pdbx_strand_id
1 'polypeptide(L)'
;MKNSLVFLLFFGLMQTAFSQAKDPGVITGTVLDESKKAVVGASVDLMLMNDSTRKISGSSDQDGSFTLTNIPFGLYRLRLSYVGLQTLYLDSISFRTERFDFNLNDLLMKSKQSEQLDEVIVYAEKPLIQSKDGNITFNAGESALAAGSNASDLLNNVPLVAKNSDGKITVRGKEPKILIDDKPVELNLQQLQDLLESMPGSSIEKIEVMTNPPPQYANEQGGVINIVTKKGKVGKSGRINISGGTRGEASINGSFNYRKKGLAITITGGAGLNRLKGNGYSTRQNIYTDSSNYFNTTNDFLNRNTRPNFRFNMDLDLNKNNILNFVASYNQNDYNNSSSTRYTNINRNGQLWKYSSRDITSTGHTYSPSLSLTYTWKGRPGETLRFISSYNFSANGGDRDFFQQYYDPLLNPTTDSVQEQLTDNRTNGQNIQLNYDRLLVKSKTNLSFGSGYNRSNNHVNVDASYKKKPEGNMLPLDLLSNDFWFHQTVNNYRASLRQLLGVQFSVTAGLNAEHTMIWFELLKDNRDVKNNYWTLLPFFNLNKTWKEKLSITMAYKRSIRRPGINELNPTIDFSDPYNIRFGNEKLTASTAHNFDLVFARNKSKYFLNLGMGFNKVEDIFSQVRTLLPDGKTQITWENISGRKEYEISSWNGFTISKKIKLNWSTSYTYNEYSAFDRSVRKFRNGGSFTSNVNSIFTPTDLWNITGSINFNRFANPQGYARWTSSMNLGVQRKFFHKKLTVTVNSIDPFVQQQNRNFTYGTNFTAESYSTTRTRNYRLSVAYNFNKTAKKPLLKTVRPK
;
A
#
# COMPACT_ATOMS: atom_id res chain seq x y z
N MET A 1 -3.32 -36.21 -22.95
CA MET A 1 -2.00 -36.80 -23.07
C MET A 1 -0.91 -35.89 -23.65
N LYS A 2 -1.20 -34.80 -24.39
CA LYS A 2 -0.17 -33.85 -24.88
C LYS A 2 0.44 -32.93 -23.82
N ASN A 3 -0.24 -32.69 -22.70
CA ASN A 3 0.25 -31.80 -21.64
C ASN A 3 1.18 -32.48 -20.61
N SER A 4 1.21 -33.81 -20.57
CA SER A 4 2.09 -34.54 -19.65
C SER A 4 3.52 -34.68 -20.19
N LEU A 5 3.70 -34.59 -21.52
CA LEU A 5 5.02 -34.70 -22.17
C LEU A 5 5.87 -33.43 -22.00
N VAL A 6 5.23 -32.26 -21.94
CA VAL A 6 5.92 -30.96 -21.70
C VAL A 6 6.45 -30.87 -20.26
N PHE A 7 5.75 -31.48 -19.31
CA PHE A 7 6.17 -31.49 -17.91
C PHE A 7 7.37 -32.44 -17.67
N LEU A 8 7.44 -33.55 -18.39
CA LEU A 8 8.56 -34.50 -18.33
C LEU A 8 9.81 -33.98 -19.04
N LEU A 9 9.66 -33.24 -20.15
CA LEU A 9 10.78 -32.60 -20.86
C LEU A 9 11.43 -31.49 -20.04
N PHE A 10 10.63 -30.74 -19.23
CA PHE A 10 11.16 -29.71 -18.36
C PHE A 10 11.93 -30.31 -17.16
N PHE A 11 11.55 -31.50 -16.69
CA PHE A 11 12.24 -32.21 -15.61
C PHE A 11 13.54 -32.86 -16.06
N GLY A 12 13.62 -33.29 -17.32
CA GLY A 12 14.80 -33.94 -17.92
C GLY A 12 15.94 -32.94 -18.25
N LEU A 13 15.62 -31.66 -18.53
CA LEU A 13 16.61 -30.61 -18.81
C LEU A 13 17.29 -30.03 -17.55
N MET A 14 16.80 -30.36 -16.34
CA MET A 14 17.37 -29.89 -15.09
C MET A 14 18.54 -30.74 -14.55
N GLN A 15 18.90 -31.83 -15.17
CA GLN A 15 19.94 -32.74 -14.64
C GLN A 15 21.39 -32.41 -15.06
N THR A 16 21.62 -31.43 -15.92
CA THR A 16 22.97 -31.22 -16.50
C THR A 16 23.71 -29.94 -16.07
N ALA A 17 23.25 -29.25 -15.04
CA ALA A 17 23.92 -28.03 -14.56
C ALA A 17 24.49 -28.19 -13.14
N PHE A 18 25.36 -29.13 -12.90
CA PHE A 18 26.17 -29.18 -11.69
C PHE A 18 27.54 -28.53 -11.92
N SER A 19 27.65 -27.24 -11.60
CA SER A 19 28.93 -26.61 -11.31
C SER A 19 28.87 -26.06 -9.89
N GLN A 20 29.70 -26.57 -8.99
CA GLN A 20 29.83 -26.12 -7.62
C GLN A 20 30.55 -24.75 -7.60
N ALA A 21 29.79 -23.67 -7.45
CA ALA A 21 30.33 -22.38 -7.03
C ALA A 21 29.81 -22.06 -5.64
N LYS A 22 30.69 -21.95 -4.65
CA LYS A 22 30.40 -21.38 -3.33
C LYS A 22 30.04 -19.91 -3.53
N ASP A 23 28.79 -19.52 -3.25
CA ASP A 23 28.40 -18.11 -3.25
C ASP A 23 28.83 -17.45 -1.94
N PRO A 24 29.72 -16.50 -1.98
CA PRO A 24 30.25 -15.86 -0.78
C PRO A 24 29.33 -14.73 -0.30
N GLY A 25 29.10 -14.65 1.02
CA GLY A 25 28.45 -13.52 1.67
C GLY A 25 29.34 -12.26 1.64
N VAL A 26 28.68 -11.11 1.82
CA VAL A 26 29.34 -9.78 1.93
C VAL A 26 28.78 -9.04 3.13
N ILE A 27 29.64 -8.38 3.92
CA ILE A 27 29.25 -7.47 4.98
C ILE A 27 29.99 -6.14 4.82
N THR A 28 29.23 -5.05 4.94
CA THR A 28 29.75 -3.67 4.87
C THR A 28 29.24 -2.86 6.05
N GLY A 29 29.96 -1.83 6.42
CA GLY A 29 29.56 -0.88 7.46
C GLY A 29 30.59 0.25 7.57
N THR A 30 30.27 1.27 8.37
CA THR A 30 31.16 2.39 8.66
C THR A 30 31.41 2.44 10.16
N VAL A 31 32.67 2.44 10.59
CA VAL A 31 33.05 2.53 11.99
C VAL A 31 33.29 3.98 12.34
N LEU A 32 32.57 4.48 13.34
CA LEU A 32 32.61 5.85 13.82
C LEU A 32 32.88 5.88 15.33
N ASP A 33 33.52 6.93 15.83
CA ASP A 33 33.56 7.23 17.24
C ASP A 33 32.30 7.96 17.76
N GLU A 34 32.27 8.25 19.06
CA GLU A 34 31.17 8.99 19.70
C GLU A 34 30.93 10.39 19.10
N SER A 35 31.98 10.99 18.55
CA SER A 35 31.91 12.27 17.86
C SER A 35 31.51 12.14 16.39
N LYS A 36 31.13 10.91 15.97
CA LYS A 36 30.81 10.53 14.59
C LYS A 36 31.93 10.76 13.58
N LYS A 37 33.19 10.76 14.06
CA LYS A 37 34.37 10.80 13.22
C LYS A 37 34.73 9.38 12.77
N ALA A 38 35.21 9.24 11.55
CA ALA A 38 35.63 7.96 11.00
C ALA A 38 36.82 7.36 11.81
N VAL A 39 36.67 6.11 12.26
CA VAL A 39 37.75 5.36 12.89
C VAL A 39 38.49 4.61 11.80
N VAL A 40 39.69 5.09 11.50
CA VAL A 40 40.55 4.55 10.43
C VAL A 40 41.43 3.41 10.98
N GLY A 41 41.48 2.27 10.29
CA GLY A 41 42.28 1.12 10.70
C GLY A 41 41.72 0.32 11.87
N ALA A 42 40.42 0.48 12.21
CA ALA A 42 39.76 -0.41 13.16
C ALA A 42 39.80 -1.85 12.66
N SER A 43 40.19 -2.79 13.54
CA SER A 43 40.15 -4.22 13.21
C SER A 43 38.73 -4.71 13.15
N VAL A 44 38.36 -5.39 12.08
CA VAL A 44 37.04 -5.94 11.79
C VAL A 44 37.17 -7.46 11.65
N ASP A 45 36.79 -8.20 12.65
CA ASP A 45 36.86 -9.66 12.67
C ASP A 45 35.43 -10.27 12.63
N LEU A 46 35.12 -11.06 11.62
CA LEU A 46 33.90 -11.82 11.52
C LEU A 46 34.18 -13.28 11.87
N MET A 47 33.69 -13.73 13.02
CA MET A 47 33.94 -15.05 13.62
C MET A 47 32.71 -15.94 13.49
N LEU A 48 32.90 -17.23 13.15
CA LEU A 48 31.82 -18.19 13.10
C LEU A 48 31.37 -18.55 14.54
N MET A 49 30.06 -18.47 14.83
CA MET A 49 29.53 -18.68 16.19
C MET A 49 29.83 -20.06 16.78
N ASN A 50 29.92 -21.10 15.94
CA ASN A 50 30.20 -22.47 16.38
C ASN A 50 31.70 -22.84 16.33
N ASP A 51 32.56 -21.97 15.81
CA ASP A 51 33.98 -22.21 15.68
C ASP A 51 34.72 -20.84 15.59
N SER A 52 35.07 -20.29 16.74
CA SER A 52 35.72 -18.98 16.85
C SER A 52 37.16 -18.92 16.27
N THR A 53 37.73 -20.09 15.93
CA THR A 53 39.06 -20.16 15.27
C THR A 53 38.91 -19.78 13.79
N ARG A 54 37.78 -19.93 13.18
CA ARG A 54 37.45 -19.53 11.80
C ARG A 54 36.98 -18.09 11.77
N LYS A 55 37.88 -17.20 11.39
CA LYS A 55 37.57 -15.78 11.26
C LYS A 55 37.93 -15.23 9.88
N ILE A 56 37.13 -14.24 9.44
CA ILE A 56 37.41 -13.43 8.26
C ILE A 56 37.74 -12.01 8.77
N SER A 57 38.93 -11.55 8.55
CA SER A 57 39.41 -10.28 9.11
C SER A 57 39.59 -9.23 8.03
N GLY A 58 39.44 -7.97 8.41
CA GLY A 58 39.69 -6.78 7.61
C GLY A 58 39.94 -5.58 8.50
N SER A 59 40.05 -4.40 7.90
CA SER A 59 40.17 -3.14 8.62
C SER A 59 39.28 -2.08 7.97
N SER A 60 38.91 -1.06 8.74
CA SER A 60 38.23 0.12 8.21
C SER A 60 39.17 1.00 7.39
N ASP A 61 38.64 1.55 6.29
CA ASP A 61 39.36 2.45 5.36
C ASP A 61 39.45 3.90 5.92
N GLN A 62 40.02 4.83 5.15
CA GLN A 62 40.22 6.23 5.57
C GLN A 62 38.92 6.97 5.91
N ASP A 63 37.77 6.52 5.40
CA ASP A 63 36.45 7.05 5.71
C ASP A 63 35.71 6.23 6.76
N GLY A 64 36.40 5.31 7.46
CA GLY A 64 35.83 4.42 8.45
C GLY A 64 35.04 3.26 7.85
N SER A 65 34.86 3.17 6.53
CA SER A 65 34.14 2.09 5.90
C SER A 65 34.92 0.79 5.86
N PHE A 66 34.22 -0.35 6.01
CA PHE A 66 34.82 -1.67 5.83
C PHE A 66 33.98 -2.55 4.94
N THR A 67 34.62 -3.51 4.28
CA THR A 67 33.93 -4.53 3.47
C THR A 67 34.64 -5.86 3.62
N LEU A 68 33.91 -6.87 4.15
CA LEU A 68 34.35 -8.25 4.14
C LEU A 68 33.56 -9.02 3.07
N THR A 69 34.25 -9.79 2.24
CA THR A 69 33.68 -10.55 1.13
C THR A 69 34.07 -12.03 1.25
N ASN A 70 33.46 -12.88 0.45
CA ASN A 70 33.68 -14.33 0.43
C ASN A 70 33.35 -15.02 1.77
N ILE A 71 32.30 -14.57 2.43
CA ILE A 71 31.84 -15.11 3.71
C ILE A 71 30.99 -16.37 3.41
N PRO A 72 31.41 -17.56 3.89
CA PRO A 72 30.56 -18.76 3.78
C PRO A 72 29.25 -18.60 4.51
N PHE A 73 28.23 -19.32 4.09
CA PHE A 73 26.97 -19.29 4.81
C PHE A 73 27.11 -19.89 6.21
N GLY A 74 26.54 -19.22 7.21
CA GLY A 74 26.66 -19.58 8.60
C GLY A 74 26.20 -18.47 9.53
N LEU A 75 26.28 -18.72 10.81
CA LEU A 75 25.95 -17.79 11.87
C LEU A 75 27.24 -17.20 12.44
N TYR A 76 27.38 -15.88 12.40
CA TYR A 76 28.59 -15.18 12.74
C TYR A 76 28.40 -14.14 13.84
N ARG A 77 29.53 -13.83 14.51
CA ARG A 77 29.72 -12.67 15.38
C ARG A 77 30.72 -11.73 14.71
N LEU A 78 30.40 -10.45 14.57
CA LEU A 78 31.33 -9.41 14.16
C LEU A 78 31.93 -8.74 15.38
N ARG A 79 33.26 -8.62 15.42
CA ARG A 79 34.00 -7.90 16.42
C ARG A 79 34.69 -6.70 15.77
N LEU A 80 34.49 -5.52 16.32
CA LEU A 80 35.21 -4.30 15.97
C LEU A 80 36.10 -3.90 17.14
N SER A 81 37.35 -3.69 16.89
CA SER A 81 38.30 -3.27 17.92
C SER A 81 39.27 -2.19 17.41
N TYR A 82 39.54 -1.21 18.27
CA TYR A 82 40.48 -0.11 18.00
C TYR A 82 41.11 0.35 19.31
N VAL A 83 42.39 0.78 19.23
CA VAL A 83 43.13 1.24 20.42
C VAL A 83 42.45 2.48 21.00
N GLY A 84 42.13 2.46 22.31
CA GLY A 84 41.45 3.57 23.01
C GLY A 84 39.94 3.57 22.92
N LEU A 85 39.29 2.67 22.13
CA LEU A 85 37.85 2.50 22.07
C LEU A 85 37.42 1.15 22.67
N GLN A 86 36.17 1.10 23.15
CA GLN A 86 35.56 -0.12 23.67
C GLN A 86 35.28 -1.08 22.50
N THR A 87 35.62 -2.37 22.68
CA THR A 87 35.32 -3.38 21.66
C THR A 87 33.83 -3.54 21.47
N LEU A 88 33.35 -3.45 20.22
CA LEU A 88 31.94 -3.64 19.86
C LEU A 88 31.75 -5.03 19.27
N TYR A 89 30.78 -5.76 19.79
CA TYR A 89 30.33 -7.06 19.27
C TYR A 89 28.94 -6.97 18.68
N LEU A 90 28.75 -7.53 17.49
CA LEU A 90 27.44 -7.76 16.89
C LEU A 90 27.25 -9.25 16.69
N ASP A 91 26.30 -9.81 17.41
CA ASP A 91 26.01 -11.25 17.40
C ASP A 91 24.87 -11.60 16.44
N SER A 92 24.81 -12.90 16.10
CA SER A 92 23.70 -13.50 15.35
C SER A 92 23.56 -12.99 13.91
N ILE A 93 24.67 -12.64 13.24
CA ILE A 93 24.70 -12.31 11.83
C ILE A 93 24.62 -13.60 11.02
N SER A 94 23.43 -13.92 10.47
CA SER A 94 23.19 -15.16 9.74
C SER A 94 23.33 -14.95 8.24
N PHE A 95 24.46 -15.40 7.66
CA PHE A 95 24.67 -15.44 6.23
C PHE A 95 23.98 -16.65 5.61
N ARG A 96 23.09 -16.38 4.71
CA ARG A 96 22.29 -17.40 4.00
C ARG A 96 21.90 -16.89 2.62
N THR A 97 21.36 -17.74 1.76
CA THR A 97 21.07 -17.39 0.35
C THR A 97 20.10 -16.20 0.22
N GLU A 98 19.17 -16.03 1.18
CA GLU A 98 18.20 -14.94 1.18
C GLU A 98 18.79 -13.64 1.76
N ARG A 99 19.84 -13.77 2.53
CA ARG A 99 20.47 -12.68 3.24
C ARG A 99 21.96 -12.93 3.39
N PHE A 100 22.68 -12.71 2.30
CA PHE A 100 24.14 -12.89 2.23
C PHE A 100 24.87 -11.54 2.15
N ASP A 101 24.16 -10.42 2.01
CA ASP A 101 24.68 -9.06 1.97
C ASP A 101 24.12 -8.28 3.17
N PHE A 102 25.00 -7.89 4.07
CA PHE A 102 24.70 -7.11 5.24
C PHE A 102 25.34 -5.72 5.11
N ASN A 103 24.51 -4.68 5.12
CA ASN A 103 24.95 -3.31 5.33
C ASN A 103 24.57 -2.89 6.75
N LEU A 104 25.55 -2.81 7.63
CA LEU A 104 25.36 -2.48 9.04
C LEU A 104 25.25 -0.97 9.30
N ASN A 105 25.33 -0.15 8.23
CA ASN A 105 25.34 1.31 8.33
C ASN A 105 26.46 1.82 9.25
N ASP A 106 26.19 2.85 10.07
CA ASP A 106 27.14 3.48 10.98
C ASP A 106 27.19 2.69 12.30
N LEU A 107 28.37 2.20 12.65
CA LEU A 107 28.69 1.47 13.87
C LEU A 107 29.48 2.38 14.80
N LEU A 108 28.89 2.79 15.91
CA LEU A 108 29.47 3.73 16.87
C LEU A 108 30.27 2.96 17.92
N MET A 109 31.56 3.20 17.99
CA MET A 109 32.44 2.71 19.05
C MET A 109 32.61 3.77 20.15
N LYS A 110 32.43 3.36 21.42
CA LYS A 110 32.50 4.24 22.59
C LYS A 110 33.95 4.37 23.08
N SER A 111 34.31 5.48 23.72
CA SER A 111 35.57 5.64 24.38
C SER A 111 35.72 4.70 25.57
N LYS A 112 36.90 4.13 25.78
CA LYS A 112 37.18 3.19 26.87
C LYS A 112 37.28 3.97 28.19
N GLN A 113 36.16 4.21 28.88
CA GLN A 113 36.15 4.62 30.28
C GLN A 113 36.06 3.37 31.15
N SER A 114 36.87 3.34 32.23
CA SER A 114 37.09 2.17 33.08
C SER A 114 35.83 1.38 33.45
N GLU A 115 35.91 0.04 33.32
CA GLU A 115 35.00 -0.98 33.86
C GLU A 115 33.54 -0.94 33.40
N GLN A 116 33.32 -1.07 32.11
CA GLN A 116 32.02 -1.57 31.62
C GLN A 116 32.21 -2.81 30.75
N LEU A 117 31.33 -3.81 30.97
CA LEU A 117 31.25 -5.02 30.14
C LEU A 117 31.02 -4.63 28.66
N ASP A 118 31.67 -5.35 27.76
CA ASP A 118 31.53 -5.16 26.32
C ASP A 118 30.07 -5.20 25.88
N GLU A 119 29.65 -4.24 25.09
CA GLU A 119 28.28 -4.16 24.57
C GLU A 119 28.09 -5.21 23.47
N VAL A 120 27.15 -6.15 23.68
CA VAL A 120 26.79 -7.17 22.70
C VAL A 120 25.46 -6.80 22.05
N ILE A 121 25.49 -6.45 20.77
CA ILE A 121 24.27 -6.21 19.98
C ILE A 121 23.87 -7.50 19.28
N VAL A 122 22.69 -8.05 19.63
CA VAL A 122 22.17 -9.25 18.97
C VAL A 122 21.48 -8.85 17.68
N TYR A 123 22.01 -9.30 16.55
CA TYR A 123 21.41 -9.09 15.24
C TYR A 123 20.32 -10.14 14.99
N ALA A 124 19.08 -9.84 15.42
CA ALA A 124 17.96 -10.74 15.28
C ALA A 124 17.35 -10.71 13.86
N GLU A 125 16.81 -11.84 13.41
CA GLU A 125 15.99 -11.86 12.19
C GLU A 125 14.81 -10.90 12.33
N LYS A 126 14.48 -10.16 11.24
CA LYS A 126 13.33 -9.27 11.23
C LYS A 126 12.06 -10.09 11.40
N PRO A 127 11.22 -9.83 12.40
CA PRO A 127 9.92 -10.47 12.48
C PRO A 127 9.03 -10.02 11.31
N LEU A 128 8.01 -10.83 10.97
CA LEU A 128 7.06 -10.46 9.90
C LEU A 128 6.42 -9.10 10.17
N ILE A 129 6.07 -8.83 11.42
CA ILE A 129 5.50 -7.57 11.86
C ILE A 129 6.35 -7.02 12.99
N GLN A 130 6.71 -5.75 12.87
CA GLN A 130 7.40 -4.98 13.90
C GLN A 130 6.53 -3.80 14.30
N SER A 131 6.57 -3.42 15.57
CA SER A 131 5.96 -2.18 16.04
C SER A 131 7.01 -1.32 16.72
N LYS A 132 7.05 -0.03 16.33
CA LYS A 132 7.90 0.96 16.95
C LYS A 132 7.17 2.30 17.01
N ASP A 133 7.12 2.92 18.19
CA ASP A 133 6.48 4.23 18.42
C ASP A 133 5.04 4.32 17.89
N GLY A 134 4.28 3.22 18.01
CA GLY A 134 2.90 3.12 17.51
C GLY A 134 2.78 2.81 16.02
N ASN A 135 3.86 2.87 15.26
CA ASN A 135 3.88 2.52 13.83
C ASN A 135 4.12 1.02 13.63
N ILE A 136 3.63 0.48 12.52
CA ILE A 136 3.72 -0.93 12.17
C ILE A 136 4.59 -1.07 10.92
N THR A 137 5.49 -2.04 10.95
CA THR A 137 6.22 -2.49 9.76
C THR A 137 5.89 -3.94 9.46
N PHE A 138 5.28 -4.20 8.31
CA PHE A 138 5.07 -5.52 7.76
C PHE A 138 6.24 -5.87 6.83
N ASN A 139 7.08 -6.82 7.21
CA ASN A 139 8.24 -7.24 6.42
C ASN A 139 7.82 -8.24 5.33
N ALA A 140 7.40 -7.74 4.17
CA ALA A 140 6.91 -8.53 3.06
C ALA A 140 7.94 -9.56 2.56
N GLY A 141 9.23 -9.23 2.64
CA GLY A 141 10.32 -10.13 2.29
C GLY A 141 10.38 -11.42 3.12
N GLU A 142 9.82 -11.41 4.33
CA GLU A 142 9.77 -12.56 5.23
C GLU A 142 8.48 -13.38 5.09
N SER A 143 7.53 -12.93 4.25
CA SER A 143 6.25 -13.61 4.03
C SER A 143 6.26 -14.48 2.78
N ALA A 144 5.88 -15.75 2.91
CA ALA A 144 5.64 -16.63 1.77
C ALA A 144 4.46 -16.14 0.91
N LEU A 145 3.51 -15.39 1.49
CA LEU A 145 2.37 -14.81 0.79
C LEU A 145 2.79 -13.75 -0.24
N ALA A 146 3.99 -13.15 -0.11
CA ALA A 146 4.52 -12.20 -1.09
C ALA A 146 4.91 -12.86 -2.43
N ALA A 147 5.15 -14.15 -2.44
CA ALA A 147 5.51 -14.87 -3.67
C ALA A 147 4.30 -14.99 -4.60
N GLY A 148 4.44 -14.42 -5.80
CA GLY A 148 3.38 -14.41 -6.82
C GLY A 148 2.19 -13.49 -6.53
N SER A 149 2.16 -12.76 -5.40
CA SER A 149 1.16 -11.73 -5.09
C SER A 149 1.55 -10.38 -5.69
N ASN A 150 0.65 -9.41 -5.63
CA ASN A 150 0.90 -8.01 -5.91
C ASN A 150 0.83 -7.17 -4.61
N ALA A 151 1.12 -5.87 -4.70
CA ALA A 151 1.08 -4.98 -3.53
C ALA A 151 -0.33 -4.90 -2.92
N SER A 152 -1.39 -4.89 -3.74
CA SER A 152 -2.78 -4.86 -3.28
C SER A 152 -3.15 -6.11 -2.47
N ASP A 153 -2.68 -7.30 -2.91
CA ASP A 153 -2.87 -8.56 -2.16
C ASP A 153 -2.15 -8.53 -0.82
N LEU A 154 -0.92 -7.99 -0.79
CA LEU A 154 -0.13 -7.89 0.43
C LEU A 154 -0.75 -6.94 1.45
N LEU A 155 -1.30 -5.81 1.01
CA LEU A 155 -1.95 -4.83 1.90
C LEU A 155 -3.10 -5.45 2.70
N ASN A 156 -3.81 -6.43 2.14
CA ASN A 156 -4.87 -7.15 2.86
C ASN A 156 -4.34 -7.98 4.06
N ASN A 157 -3.04 -8.24 4.11
CA ASN A 157 -2.39 -8.99 5.21
C ASN A 157 -1.66 -8.05 6.20
N VAL A 158 -1.67 -6.75 5.94
CA VAL A 158 -1.02 -5.75 6.80
C VAL A 158 -1.95 -5.39 7.96
N PRO A 159 -1.46 -5.41 9.21
CA PRO A 159 -2.28 -5.02 10.36
C PRO A 159 -2.87 -3.63 10.22
N LEU A 160 -4.09 -3.43 10.71
CA LEU A 160 -4.87 -2.19 10.68
C LEU A 160 -5.27 -1.72 9.27
N VAL A 161 -4.83 -2.38 8.21
CA VAL A 161 -5.21 -2.06 6.82
C VAL A 161 -6.40 -2.92 6.41
N ALA A 162 -7.39 -2.31 5.79
CA ALA A 162 -8.54 -2.99 5.22
C ALA A 162 -9.01 -2.29 3.93
N LYS A 163 -9.76 -2.99 3.09
CA LYS A 163 -10.54 -2.38 2.01
C LYS A 163 -11.98 -2.19 2.50
N ASN A 164 -12.51 -0.98 2.35
CA ASN A 164 -13.91 -0.70 2.67
C ASN A 164 -14.86 -1.24 1.57
N SER A 165 -16.17 -1.03 1.75
CA SER A 165 -17.20 -1.44 0.78
C SER A 165 -17.00 -0.84 -0.62
N ASP A 166 -16.37 0.31 -0.72
CA ASP A 166 -16.13 1.04 -1.97
C ASP A 166 -14.79 0.64 -2.62
N GLY A 167 -14.09 -0.34 -2.04
CA GLY A 167 -12.79 -0.81 -2.51
C GLY A 167 -11.59 0.08 -2.11
N LYS A 168 -11.81 1.16 -1.36
CA LYS A 168 -10.75 2.05 -0.89
C LYS A 168 -9.93 1.41 0.22
N ILE A 169 -8.61 1.61 0.17
CA ILE A 169 -7.71 1.19 1.24
C ILE A 169 -7.91 2.13 2.44
N THR A 170 -8.07 1.55 3.62
CA THR A 170 -8.23 2.30 4.86
C THR A 170 -7.28 1.77 5.93
N VAL A 171 -6.84 2.67 6.82
CA VAL A 171 -6.14 2.34 8.06
C VAL A 171 -7.07 2.72 9.20
N ARG A 172 -7.48 1.74 9.99
CA ARG A 172 -8.47 1.95 11.05
C ARG A 172 -9.75 2.64 10.57
N GLY A 173 -10.21 2.30 9.36
CA GLY A 173 -11.40 2.87 8.72
C GLY A 173 -11.22 4.24 8.04
N LYS A 174 -10.04 4.86 8.11
CA LYS A 174 -9.71 6.15 7.49
C LYS A 174 -8.81 5.98 6.27
N GLU A 175 -8.96 6.85 5.27
CA GLU A 175 -8.17 6.85 4.06
C GLU A 175 -6.74 7.37 4.35
N PRO A 176 -5.68 6.56 4.14
CA PRO A 176 -4.30 6.98 4.38
C PRO A 176 -3.69 7.65 3.15
N LYS A 177 -2.63 8.44 3.36
CA LYS A 177 -1.73 8.84 2.27
C LYS A 177 -0.84 7.66 1.88
N ILE A 178 -0.76 7.35 0.59
CA ILE A 178 0.09 6.27 0.08
C ILE A 178 1.43 6.84 -0.38
N LEU A 179 2.51 6.22 0.09
CA LEU A 179 3.87 6.51 -0.36
C LEU A 179 4.48 5.26 -1.00
N ILE A 180 5.38 5.46 -1.94
CA ILE A 180 6.27 4.42 -2.47
C ILE A 180 7.70 4.92 -2.32
N ASP A 181 8.51 4.22 -1.54
CA ASP A 181 9.88 4.61 -1.20
C ASP A 181 9.96 6.05 -0.65
N ASP A 182 9.10 6.35 0.33
CA ASP A 182 8.96 7.67 1.01
C ASP A 182 8.42 8.81 0.11
N LYS A 183 7.91 8.51 -1.09
CA LYS A 183 7.41 9.50 -2.06
C LYS A 183 5.90 9.40 -2.20
N PRO A 184 5.15 10.51 -2.08
CA PRO A 184 3.70 10.48 -2.21
C PRO A 184 3.26 10.11 -3.62
N VAL A 185 2.19 9.34 -3.69
CA VAL A 185 1.53 8.94 -4.94
C VAL A 185 0.26 9.79 -5.09
N GLU A 186 0.24 10.63 -6.14
CA GLU A 186 -0.88 11.51 -6.45
C GLU A 186 -1.64 10.93 -7.66
N LEU A 187 -2.48 9.94 -7.40
CA LEU A 187 -3.31 9.26 -8.39
C LEU A 187 -4.75 9.19 -7.90
N ASN A 188 -5.71 9.12 -8.82
CA ASN A 188 -7.08 8.83 -8.44
C ASN A 188 -7.24 7.38 -7.95
N LEU A 189 -8.40 7.06 -7.37
CA LEU A 189 -8.62 5.75 -6.75
C LEU A 189 -8.37 4.58 -7.71
N GLN A 190 -8.87 4.65 -8.93
CA GLN A 190 -8.72 3.59 -9.92
C GLN A 190 -7.25 3.41 -10.33
N GLN A 191 -6.58 4.52 -10.65
CA GLN A 191 -5.17 4.52 -11.02
C GLN A 191 -4.27 3.99 -9.89
N LEU A 192 -4.58 4.33 -8.64
CA LEU A 192 -3.87 3.80 -7.48
C LEU A 192 -4.08 2.29 -7.33
N GLN A 193 -5.30 1.80 -7.53
CA GLN A 193 -5.60 0.37 -7.52
C GLN A 193 -4.82 -0.36 -8.61
N ASP A 194 -4.84 0.16 -9.84
CA ASP A 194 -4.09 -0.42 -10.97
C ASP A 194 -2.58 -0.44 -10.72
N LEU A 195 -2.03 0.64 -10.14
CA LEU A 195 -0.63 0.71 -9.74
C LEU A 195 -0.30 -0.37 -8.72
N LEU A 196 -1.06 -0.48 -7.64
CA LEU A 196 -0.83 -1.47 -6.58
C LEU A 196 -0.98 -2.90 -7.07
N GLU A 197 -1.91 -3.15 -8.00
CA GLU A 197 -2.09 -4.46 -8.61
C GLU A 197 -0.99 -4.80 -9.63
N SER A 198 -0.37 -3.80 -10.26
CA SER A 198 0.77 -3.98 -11.15
C SER A 198 2.09 -4.23 -10.41
N MET A 199 2.22 -3.79 -9.16
CA MET A 199 3.45 -3.94 -8.37
C MET A 199 3.60 -5.38 -7.85
N PRO A 200 4.64 -6.14 -8.28
CA PRO A 200 4.85 -7.50 -7.77
C PRO A 200 5.16 -7.51 -6.27
N GLY A 201 4.48 -8.33 -5.50
CA GLY A 201 4.76 -8.48 -4.06
C GLY A 201 6.19 -8.93 -3.77
N SER A 202 6.80 -9.67 -4.71
CA SER A 202 8.20 -10.08 -4.62
C SER A 202 9.20 -8.91 -4.70
N SER A 203 8.81 -7.75 -5.25
CA SER A 203 9.64 -6.55 -5.31
C SER A 203 9.57 -5.70 -4.03
N ILE A 204 8.62 -6.00 -3.14
CA ILE A 204 8.40 -5.25 -1.90
C ILE A 204 9.29 -5.82 -0.78
N GLU A 205 10.01 -4.96 -0.09
CA GLU A 205 10.78 -5.32 1.10
C GLU A 205 9.90 -5.30 2.34
N LYS A 206 9.21 -4.18 2.53
CA LYS A 206 8.32 -3.96 3.69
C LYS A 206 7.21 -2.98 3.36
N ILE A 207 6.14 -3.03 4.15
CA ILE A 207 5.05 -2.04 4.15
C ILE A 207 4.99 -1.43 5.55
N GLU A 208 5.12 -0.12 5.63
CA GLU A 208 5.06 0.64 6.88
C GLU A 208 3.71 1.32 7.00
N VAL A 209 3.01 1.07 8.10
CA VAL A 209 1.76 1.74 8.45
C VAL A 209 2.05 2.70 9.59
N MET A 210 2.03 3.98 9.28
CA MET A 210 2.34 5.06 10.21
C MET A 210 1.05 5.72 10.67
N THR A 211 0.51 5.28 11.79
CA THR A 211 -0.66 5.92 12.42
C THR A 211 -0.30 7.26 13.04
N ASN A 212 0.97 7.40 13.40
CA ASN A 212 1.59 8.64 13.84
C ASN A 212 2.77 8.98 12.89
N PRO A 213 2.48 9.51 11.69
CA PRO A 213 3.48 9.73 10.67
C PRO A 213 4.44 10.88 11.01
N PRO A 214 5.57 11.00 10.29
CA PRO A 214 6.47 12.14 10.42
C PRO A 214 5.74 13.47 10.19
N PRO A 215 6.29 14.60 10.69
CA PRO A 215 5.63 15.90 10.65
C PRO A 215 5.07 16.31 9.27
N GLN A 216 5.74 15.94 8.16
CA GLN A 216 5.28 16.25 6.81
C GLN A 216 3.94 15.61 6.42
N TYR A 217 3.53 14.56 7.12
CA TYR A 217 2.27 13.85 6.93
C TYR A 217 1.44 13.81 8.22
N ALA A 218 1.78 14.62 9.22
CA ALA A 218 1.12 14.60 10.54
C ALA A 218 -0.38 14.84 10.47
N ASN A 219 -0.85 15.59 9.48
CA ASN A 219 -2.23 15.99 9.31
C ASN A 219 -3.07 15.04 8.43
N GLU A 220 -2.48 13.97 7.90
CA GLU A 220 -3.23 12.97 7.13
C GLU A 220 -4.18 12.18 8.04
N GLN A 221 -5.48 12.12 7.70
CA GLN A 221 -6.52 11.51 8.55
C GLN A 221 -6.27 10.05 8.87
N GLY A 222 -5.98 9.25 7.85
CA GLY A 222 -5.70 7.82 7.96
C GLY A 222 -4.23 7.50 8.24
N GLY A 223 -3.39 8.52 8.51
CA GLY A 223 -1.96 8.33 8.59
C GLY A 223 -1.33 8.04 7.22
N VAL A 224 -0.28 7.25 7.20
CA VAL A 224 0.50 6.95 6.00
C VAL A 224 0.73 5.46 5.83
N ILE A 225 0.59 4.95 4.62
CA ILE A 225 1.13 3.65 4.21
C ILE A 225 2.32 3.90 3.28
N ASN A 226 3.51 3.45 3.68
CA ASN A 226 4.71 3.53 2.86
C ASN A 226 5.12 2.14 2.35
N ILE A 227 5.07 1.93 1.05
CA ILE A 227 5.50 0.68 0.40
C ILE A 227 6.97 0.82 0.03
N VAL A 228 7.84 0.12 0.76
CA VAL A 228 9.29 0.17 0.53
C VAL A 228 9.71 -0.97 -0.37
N THR A 229 10.32 -0.63 -1.49
CA THR A 229 10.82 -1.62 -2.46
C THR A 229 12.19 -2.17 -2.05
N LYS A 230 12.51 -3.38 -2.50
CA LYS A 230 13.81 -4.02 -2.22
C LYS A 230 14.94 -3.25 -2.90
N LYS A 231 15.95 -2.86 -2.10
CA LYS A 231 17.18 -2.24 -2.61
C LYS A 231 18.21 -3.29 -2.98
N GLY A 232 19.03 -2.97 -3.96
CA GLY A 232 20.07 -3.88 -4.49
C GLY A 232 21.15 -4.25 -3.50
N LYS A 233 21.77 -5.38 -3.72
CA LYS A 233 22.88 -5.96 -2.97
C LYS A 233 24.23 -5.53 -3.57
N VAL A 234 25.31 -5.59 -2.78
CA VAL A 234 26.67 -5.25 -3.27
C VAL A 234 27.10 -6.24 -4.35
N GLY A 235 27.61 -5.74 -5.49
CA GLY A 235 27.90 -6.53 -6.67
C GLY A 235 26.75 -6.58 -7.66
N LYS A 236 26.57 -7.72 -8.31
CA LYS A 236 25.47 -7.97 -9.25
C LYS A 236 24.57 -9.06 -8.68
N SER A 237 23.30 -8.79 -8.57
CA SER A 237 22.32 -9.79 -8.12
C SER A 237 21.01 -9.63 -8.88
N GLY A 238 20.23 -10.69 -8.95
CA GLY A 238 18.93 -10.61 -9.57
C GLY A 238 18.04 -11.77 -9.17
N ARG A 239 16.78 -11.65 -9.56
CA ARG A 239 15.74 -12.63 -9.30
C ARG A 239 14.79 -12.66 -10.47
N ILE A 240 14.40 -13.87 -10.88
CA ILE A 240 13.30 -14.11 -11.81
C ILE A 240 12.25 -14.90 -11.05
N ASN A 241 10.99 -14.49 -11.16
CA ASN A 241 9.85 -15.15 -10.54
C ASN A 241 8.77 -15.39 -11.59
N ILE A 242 8.28 -16.63 -11.66
CA ILE A 242 7.17 -17.03 -12.51
C ILE A 242 6.09 -17.58 -11.59
N SER A 243 4.85 -17.19 -11.81
CA SER A 243 3.72 -17.71 -11.04
C SER A 243 2.49 -17.94 -11.91
N GLY A 244 1.67 -18.91 -11.50
CA GLY A 244 0.38 -19.18 -12.12
C GLY A 244 -0.62 -19.66 -11.07
N GLY A 245 -1.90 -19.39 -11.28
CA GLY A 245 -2.98 -19.73 -10.35
C GLY A 245 -4.17 -20.37 -11.04
N THR A 246 -4.97 -21.10 -10.24
CA THR A 246 -6.16 -21.82 -10.73
C THR A 246 -7.29 -20.88 -11.16
N ARG A 247 -7.22 -19.61 -10.77
CA ARG A 247 -8.15 -18.56 -11.18
C ARG A 247 -7.91 -18.07 -12.62
N GLY A 248 -6.81 -18.54 -13.27
CA GLY A 248 -6.41 -18.15 -14.62
C GLY A 248 -5.50 -16.92 -14.63
N GLU A 249 -4.80 -16.69 -13.54
CA GLU A 249 -3.74 -15.70 -13.44
C GLU A 249 -2.37 -16.29 -13.73
N ALA A 250 -1.52 -15.51 -14.35
CA ALA A 250 -0.11 -15.82 -14.57
C ALA A 250 0.73 -14.55 -14.47
N SER A 251 1.97 -14.66 -14.02
CA SER A 251 2.89 -13.54 -14.04
C SER A 251 4.34 -13.98 -14.20
N ILE A 252 5.12 -13.12 -14.84
CA ILE A 252 6.57 -13.20 -14.90
C ILE A 252 7.14 -11.85 -14.44
N ASN A 253 8.09 -11.88 -13.50
CA ASN A 253 8.73 -10.70 -12.95
C ASN A 253 10.22 -10.94 -12.82
N GLY A 254 11.02 -9.95 -13.22
CA GLY A 254 12.47 -9.95 -13.09
C GLY A 254 12.95 -8.74 -12.28
N SER A 255 14.04 -8.93 -11.54
CA SER A 255 14.78 -7.84 -10.94
C SER A 255 16.27 -8.03 -11.15
N PHE A 256 16.97 -6.94 -11.44
CA PHE A 256 18.41 -6.87 -11.53
C PHE A 256 18.91 -5.73 -10.66
N ASN A 257 19.93 -6.00 -9.88
CA ASN A 257 20.53 -5.05 -8.97
C ASN A 257 22.04 -4.99 -9.23
N TYR A 258 22.57 -3.77 -9.29
CA TYR A 258 23.99 -3.50 -9.34
C TYR A 258 24.32 -2.48 -8.25
N ARG A 259 25.26 -2.81 -7.39
CA ARG A 259 25.71 -1.94 -6.31
C ARG A 259 27.21 -1.92 -6.18
N LYS A 260 27.80 -0.74 -6.14
CA LYS A 260 29.18 -0.46 -5.77
C LYS A 260 29.23 0.74 -4.82
N LYS A 261 30.41 1.10 -4.32
CA LYS A 261 30.60 2.30 -3.50
C LYS A 261 30.04 3.54 -4.24
N GLY A 262 29.14 4.25 -3.59
CA GLY A 262 28.53 5.48 -4.11
C GLY A 262 27.51 5.30 -5.24
N LEU A 263 27.22 4.07 -5.71
CA LEU A 263 26.23 3.84 -6.76
C LEU A 263 25.44 2.56 -6.50
N ALA A 264 24.10 2.66 -6.46
CA ALA A 264 23.21 1.51 -6.52
C ALA A 264 22.19 1.69 -7.63
N ILE A 265 22.01 0.66 -8.45
CA ILE A 265 21.01 0.63 -9.53
C ILE A 265 20.14 -0.60 -9.31
N THR A 266 18.84 -0.42 -9.36
CA THR A 266 17.85 -1.52 -9.35
C THR A 266 16.93 -1.35 -10.54
N ILE A 267 16.80 -2.41 -11.34
CA ILE A 267 15.88 -2.51 -12.46
C ILE A 267 14.90 -3.63 -12.15
N THR A 268 13.61 -3.36 -12.22
CA THR A 268 12.56 -4.38 -12.11
C THR A 268 11.61 -4.25 -13.29
N GLY A 269 11.12 -5.38 -13.77
CA GLY A 269 10.13 -5.39 -14.82
C GLY A 269 9.42 -6.72 -14.87
N GLY A 270 8.23 -6.71 -15.44
CA GLY A 270 7.44 -7.91 -15.57
C GLY A 270 6.10 -7.66 -16.24
N ALA A 271 5.33 -8.73 -16.35
CA ALA A 271 3.97 -8.69 -16.82
C ALA A 271 3.10 -9.67 -16.02
N GLY A 272 1.85 -9.29 -15.79
CA GLY A 272 0.84 -10.13 -15.15
C GLY A 272 -0.42 -10.21 -16.00
N LEU A 273 -0.98 -11.42 -16.11
CA LEU A 273 -2.30 -11.69 -16.65
C LEU A 273 -3.23 -11.98 -15.48
N ASN A 274 -4.42 -11.40 -15.51
CA ASN A 274 -5.45 -11.70 -14.51
C ASN A 274 -6.78 -11.98 -15.22
N ARG A 275 -7.48 -13.02 -14.75
CA ARG A 275 -8.83 -13.37 -15.23
C ARG A 275 -9.73 -13.58 -14.02
N LEU A 276 -10.63 -12.63 -13.78
CA LEU A 276 -11.51 -12.63 -12.63
C LEU A 276 -12.96 -12.81 -13.06
N LYS A 277 -13.57 -13.95 -12.71
CA LYS A 277 -14.97 -14.22 -12.89
C LYS A 277 -15.72 -14.04 -11.58
N GLY A 278 -16.90 -13.46 -11.64
CA GLY A 278 -17.76 -13.30 -10.46
C GLY A 278 -19.23 -13.18 -10.81
N ASN A 279 -20.06 -13.16 -9.79
CA ASN A 279 -21.48 -12.93 -9.90
C ASN A 279 -21.98 -12.09 -8.71
N GLY A 280 -23.17 -11.54 -8.86
CA GLY A 280 -23.81 -10.77 -7.82
C GLY A 280 -25.33 -10.74 -7.98
N TYR A 281 -25.98 -10.29 -6.92
CA TYR A 281 -27.39 -9.94 -6.98
C TYR A 281 -27.67 -8.71 -6.12
N SER A 282 -28.76 -8.02 -6.41
CA SER A 282 -29.33 -7.00 -5.53
C SER A 282 -30.83 -7.13 -5.49
N THR A 283 -31.37 -7.07 -4.28
CA THR A 283 -32.83 -7.01 -4.04
C THR A 283 -33.13 -5.69 -3.36
N ARG A 284 -34.00 -4.89 -3.95
CA ARG A 284 -34.46 -3.62 -3.41
C ARG A 284 -35.95 -3.61 -3.28
N GLN A 285 -36.46 -3.39 -2.08
CA GLN A 285 -37.85 -3.08 -1.81
C GLN A 285 -38.02 -1.56 -1.83
N ASN A 286 -38.79 -1.04 -2.77
CA ASN A 286 -39.22 0.34 -2.81
C ASN A 286 -40.47 0.47 -1.98
N ILE A 287 -40.57 1.44 -1.08
CA ILE A 287 -41.65 1.67 -0.13
C ILE A 287 -42.32 2.99 -0.49
N TYR A 288 -43.55 2.92 -0.95
CA TYR A 288 -44.39 4.06 -1.26
C TYR A 288 -45.48 4.21 -0.19
N THR A 289 -46.21 5.32 -0.20
CA THR A 289 -47.20 5.63 0.84
C THR A 289 -48.30 4.55 0.94
N ASP A 290 -48.68 3.98 -0.17
CA ASP A 290 -49.80 3.05 -0.30
C ASP A 290 -49.42 1.65 -0.82
N SER A 291 -48.14 1.46 -1.17
CA SER A 291 -47.70 0.23 -1.83
C SER A 291 -46.22 -0.04 -1.64
N SER A 292 -45.80 -1.25 -2.00
CA SER A 292 -44.40 -1.64 -2.12
C SER A 292 -44.18 -2.40 -3.42
N ASN A 293 -43.05 -2.24 -4.04
CA ASN A 293 -42.59 -3.07 -5.14
C ASN A 293 -41.17 -3.54 -4.95
N TYR A 294 -40.73 -4.55 -5.69
CA TYR A 294 -39.41 -5.09 -5.62
C TYR A 294 -38.68 -4.90 -6.94
N PHE A 295 -37.43 -4.48 -6.85
CA PHE A 295 -36.51 -4.38 -7.96
C PHE A 295 -35.30 -5.28 -7.68
N ASN A 296 -35.17 -6.34 -8.45
CA ASN A 296 -34.13 -7.34 -8.31
C ASN A 296 -33.18 -7.29 -9.50
N THR A 297 -31.90 -7.45 -9.23
CA THR A 297 -30.89 -7.60 -10.26
C THR A 297 -30.04 -8.84 -10.01
N THR A 298 -29.65 -9.52 -11.08
CA THR A 298 -28.59 -10.54 -11.07
C THR A 298 -27.54 -10.14 -12.08
N ASN A 299 -26.28 -10.29 -11.73
CA ASN A 299 -25.16 -9.89 -12.56
C ASN A 299 -24.08 -10.97 -12.60
N ASP A 300 -23.60 -11.31 -13.79
CA ASP A 300 -22.43 -12.12 -14.04
C ASP A 300 -21.36 -11.25 -14.71
N PHE A 301 -20.08 -11.37 -14.31
CA PHE A 301 -19.02 -10.59 -14.91
C PHE A 301 -17.74 -11.38 -15.09
N LEU A 302 -16.95 -10.94 -16.05
CA LEU A 302 -15.62 -11.46 -16.35
C LEU A 302 -14.67 -10.30 -16.66
N ASN A 303 -13.66 -10.12 -15.84
CA ASN A 303 -12.61 -9.13 -16.03
C ASN A 303 -11.30 -9.82 -16.47
N ARG A 304 -10.71 -9.35 -17.56
CA ARG A 304 -9.42 -9.79 -18.09
C ARG A 304 -8.50 -8.58 -18.14
N ASN A 305 -7.32 -8.70 -17.52
CA ASN A 305 -6.35 -7.61 -17.48
C ASN A 305 -4.96 -8.12 -17.77
N THR A 306 -4.20 -7.35 -18.56
CA THR A 306 -2.77 -7.54 -18.78
C THR A 306 -2.03 -6.33 -18.22
N ARG A 307 -1.00 -6.58 -17.37
CA ARG A 307 -0.34 -5.53 -16.62
C ARG A 307 1.19 -5.61 -16.75
N PRO A 308 1.77 -5.07 -17.84
CA PRO A 308 3.20 -4.85 -17.89
C PRO A 308 3.63 -3.71 -16.96
N ASN A 309 4.81 -3.89 -16.36
CA ASN A 309 5.39 -2.90 -15.47
C ASN A 309 6.90 -2.83 -15.64
N PHE A 310 7.46 -1.64 -15.39
CA PHE A 310 8.89 -1.38 -15.39
C PHE A 310 9.22 -0.34 -14.33
N ARG A 311 10.33 -0.53 -13.61
CA ARG A 311 10.85 0.44 -12.65
C ARG A 311 12.38 0.45 -12.69
N PHE A 312 12.94 1.64 -12.78
CA PHE A 312 14.35 1.93 -12.63
C PHE A 312 14.54 2.77 -11.36
N ASN A 313 15.48 2.40 -10.53
CA ASN A 313 15.87 3.16 -9.34
C ASN A 313 17.39 3.26 -9.30
N MET A 314 17.91 4.47 -9.12
CA MET A 314 19.34 4.78 -9.00
C MET A 314 19.58 5.63 -7.75
N ASP A 315 20.42 5.13 -6.84
CA ASP A 315 20.99 5.91 -5.74
C ASP A 315 22.43 6.25 -6.09
N LEU A 316 22.79 7.52 -6.03
CA LEU A 316 24.12 8.05 -6.33
C LEU A 316 24.60 8.93 -5.18
N ASP A 317 25.66 8.50 -4.50
CA ASP A 317 26.38 9.33 -3.53
C ASP A 317 27.37 10.21 -4.30
N LEU A 318 27.02 11.47 -4.52
CA LEU A 318 27.91 12.44 -5.16
C LEU A 318 29.17 12.67 -4.30
N ASN A 319 28.95 12.72 -2.98
CA ASN A 319 29.99 12.71 -1.95
C ASN A 319 29.36 12.30 -0.60
N LYS A 320 30.12 12.35 0.51
CA LYS A 320 29.63 11.96 1.84
C LYS A 320 28.39 12.75 2.32
N ASN A 321 28.24 13.96 1.82
CA ASN A 321 27.20 14.89 2.25
C ASN A 321 26.03 15.00 1.25
N ASN A 322 26.21 14.60 0.00
CA ASN A 322 25.29 14.83 -1.09
C ASN A 322 24.87 13.51 -1.73
N ILE A 323 23.59 13.18 -1.64
CA ILE A 323 22.99 11.96 -2.16
C ILE A 323 21.90 12.34 -3.15
N LEU A 324 21.94 11.73 -4.32
CA LEU A 324 20.92 11.86 -5.36
C LEU A 324 20.24 10.51 -5.54
N ASN A 325 18.92 10.51 -5.49
CA ASN A 325 18.11 9.35 -5.86
C ASN A 325 17.23 9.71 -7.05
N PHE A 326 17.23 8.86 -8.07
CA PHE A 326 16.38 8.99 -9.25
C PHE A 326 15.54 7.72 -9.40
N VAL A 327 14.23 7.89 -9.63
CA VAL A 327 13.31 6.80 -9.89
C VAL A 327 12.49 7.11 -11.14
N ALA A 328 12.44 6.17 -12.07
CA ALA A 328 11.51 6.15 -13.19
C ALA A 328 10.66 4.88 -13.11
N SER A 329 9.37 5.00 -13.34
CA SER A 329 8.50 3.82 -13.44
C SER A 329 7.48 3.99 -14.57
N TYR A 330 7.08 2.84 -15.12
CA TYR A 330 6.02 2.71 -16.10
C TYR A 330 5.12 1.56 -15.71
N ASN A 331 3.82 1.81 -15.63
CA ASN A 331 2.81 0.80 -15.38
C ASN A 331 1.74 0.93 -16.44
N GLN A 332 1.25 -0.19 -16.93
CA GLN A 332 0.16 -0.27 -17.89
C GLN A 332 -0.86 -1.30 -17.42
N ASN A 333 -2.11 -1.09 -17.77
CA ASN A 333 -3.21 -2.03 -17.58
C ASN A 333 -4.06 -2.03 -18.83
N ASP A 334 -4.01 -3.11 -19.59
CA ASP A 334 -4.91 -3.35 -20.71
C ASP A 334 -6.04 -4.23 -20.19
N TYR A 335 -7.28 -3.82 -20.41
CA TYR A 335 -8.44 -4.52 -19.90
C TYR A 335 -9.46 -4.85 -20.99
N ASN A 336 -10.11 -6.00 -20.80
CA ASN A 336 -11.26 -6.45 -21.57
C ASN A 336 -12.24 -7.09 -20.58
N ASN A 337 -13.28 -6.35 -20.24
CA ASN A 337 -14.25 -6.71 -19.21
C ASN A 337 -15.60 -6.90 -19.84
N SER A 338 -16.34 -7.92 -19.41
CA SER A 338 -17.72 -8.14 -19.81
C SER A 338 -18.60 -8.36 -18.60
N SER A 339 -19.83 -7.86 -18.66
CA SER A 339 -20.85 -8.14 -17.65
C SER A 339 -22.23 -8.27 -18.29
N SER A 340 -23.04 -9.14 -17.71
CA SER A 340 -24.43 -9.35 -18.09
C SER A 340 -25.30 -9.18 -16.87
N THR A 341 -26.23 -8.24 -16.92
CA THR A 341 -27.13 -7.91 -15.81
C THR A 341 -28.57 -8.12 -16.24
N ARG A 342 -29.37 -8.82 -15.42
CA ARG A 342 -30.80 -9.01 -15.59
C ARG A 342 -31.53 -8.22 -14.53
N TYR A 343 -32.55 -7.48 -14.94
CA TYR A 343 -33.38 -6.62 -14.10
C TYR A 343 -34.80 -7.15 -14.07
N THR A 344 -35.32 -7.36 -12.86
CA THR A 344 -36.63 -7.90 -12.63
C THR A 344 -37.42 -6.96 -11.71
N ASN A 345 -38.51 -6.40 -12.23
CA ASN A 345 -39.42 -5.58 -11.45
C ASN A 345 -40.67 -6.39 -11.09
N ILE A 346 -40.97 -6.49 -9.81
CA ILE A 346 -42.12 -7.21 -9.26
C ILE A 346 -43.08 -6.17 -8.64
N ASN A 347 -44.34 -6.17 -9.05
CA ASN A 347 -45.35 -5.26 -8.55
C ASN A 347 -45.78 -5.61 -7.11
N ARG A 348 -46.65 -4.79 -6.51
CA ARG A 348 -47.19 -4.99 -5.15
C ARG A 348 -47.94 -6.33 -4.95
N ASN A 349 -48.45 -6.92 -6.04
CA ASN A 349 -49.17 -8.20 -6.02
C ASN A 349 -48.20 -9.41 -6.21
N GLY A 350 -46.90 -9.21 -6.24
CA GLY A 350 -45.91 -10.27 -6.47
C GLY A 350 -45.79 -10.71 -7.93
N GLN A 351 -46.37 -9.98 -8.89
CA GLN A 351 -46.34 -10.33 -10.31
C GLN A 351 -45.21 -9.61 -11.02
N LEU A 352 -44.55 -10.29 -11.95
CA LEU A 352 -43.59 -9.71 -12.87
C LEU A 352 -44.29 -8.70 -13.79
N TRP A 353 -43.81 -7.46 -13.84
CA TRP A 353 -44.39 -6.44 -14.72
C TRP A 353 -43.38 -5.79 -15.66
N LYS A 354 -42.07 -5.84 -15.34
CA LYS A 354 -40.97 -5.42 -16.24
C LYS A 354 -39.78 -6.34 -16.08
N TYR A 355 -39.21 -6.75 -17.21
CA TYR A 355 -37.99 -7.51 -17.27
C TYR A 355 -37.07 -6.94 -18.37
N SER A 356 -35.79 -6.85 -18.10
CA SER A 356 -34.78 -6.44 -19.11
C SER A 356 -33.43 -7.05 -18.82
N SER A 357 -32.58 -7.17 -19.83
CA SER A 357 -31.17 -7.54 -19.71
C SER A 357 -30.29 -6.45 -20.28
N ARG A 358 -29.12 -6.31 -19.71
CA ARG A 358 -28.07 -5.39 -20.18
C ARG A 358 -26.73 -6.09 -20.21
N ASP A 359 -26.17 -6.18 -21.40
CA ASP A 359 -24.83 -6.69 -21.62
C ASP A 359 -23.88 -5.51 -21.83
N ILE A 360 -22.74 -5.56 -21.19
CA ILE A 360 -21.72 -4.50 -21.25
C ILE A 360 -20.39 -5.15 -21.61
N THR A 361 -19.75 -4.64 -22.63
CA THR A 361 -18.36 -4.93 -22.98
C THR A 361 -17.54 -3.65 -22.80
N SER A 362 -16.40 -3.75 -22.10
CA SER A 362 -15.51 -2.60 -21.89
C SER A 362 -14.10 -3.01 -22.24
N THR A 363 -13.49 -2.32 -23.18
CA THR A 363 -12.09 -2.50 -23.59
C THR A 363 -11.33 -1.22 -23.41
N GLY A 364 -10.06 -1.29 -23.13
CA GLY A 364 -9.26 -0.09 -22.99
C GLY A 364 -7.90 -0.32 -22.37
N HIS A 365 -7.20 0.78 -22.18
CA HIS A 365 -5.87 0.79 -21.60
C HIS A 365 -5.67 1.95 -20.64
N THR A 366 -4.90 1.72 -19.61
CA THR A 366 -4.38 2.75 -18.71
C THR A 366 -2.88 2.66 -18.68
N TYR A 367 -2.16 3.75 -18.85
CA TYR A 367 -0.71 3.79 -18.67
C TYR A 367 -0.32 4.94 -17.74
N SER A 368 0.68 4.68 -16.89
CA SER A 368 1.07 5.58 -15.81
C SER A 368 2.59 5.64 -15.66
N PRO A 369 3.28 6.45 -16.49
CA PRO A 369 4.68 6.78 -16.28
C PRO A 369 4.84 7.73 -15.08
N SER A 370 5.93 7.55 -14.32
CA SER A 370 6.30 8.48 -13.27
C SER A 370 7.81 8.66 -13.15
N LEU A 371 8.22 9.87 -12.80
CA LEU A 371 9.60 10.26 -12.55
C LEU A 371 9.70 10.89 -11.16
N SER A 372 10.76 10.60 -10.43
CA SER A 372 11.01 11.22 -9.14
C SER A 372 12.50 11.43 -8.93
N LEU A 373 12.86 12.62 -8.47
CA LEU A 373 14.20 13.02 -8.09
C LEU A 373 14.18 13.42 -6.62
N THR A 374 15.10 12.86 -5.83
CA THR A 374 15.32 13.25 -4.44
C THR A 374 16.77 13.62 -4.28
N TYR A 375 17.04 14.85 -3.85
CA TYR A 375 18.35 15.30 -3.44
C TYR A 375 18.37 15.45 -1.92
N THR A 376 19.36 14.88 -1.28
CA THR A 376 19.57 14.98 0.17
C THR A 376 20.96 15.53 0.45
N TRP A 377 21.00 16.68 1.09
CA TRP A 377 22.22 17.25 1.65
C TRP A 377 22.27 16.98 3.15
N LYS A 378 23.41 16.48 3.62
CA LYS A 378 23.71 16.24 5.03
C LYS A 378 24.73 17.28 5.46
N GLY A 379 24.34 18.20 6.31
CA GLY A 379 25.21 19.21 6.90
C GLY A 379 25.92 18.70 8.15
N ARG A 380 25.86 19.46 9.23
CA ARG A 380 26.35 19.06 10.55
C ARG A 380 25.57 17.84 11.07
N PRO A 381 26.09 17.10 12.08
CA PRO A 381 25.35 16.00 12.69
C PRO A 381 23.91 16.41 13.08
N GLY A 382 22.92 15.71 12.51
CA GLY A 382 21.50 16.03 12.72
C GLY A 382 20.96 17.19 11.88
N GLU A 383 21.69 17.64 10.87
CA GLU A 383 21.25 18.65 9.90
C GLU A 383 21.05 17.99 8.53
N THR A 384 19.84 18.10 7.97
CA THR A 384 19.52 17.57 6.66
C THR A 384 18.61 18.52 5.89
N LEU A 385 18.94 18.72 4.61
CA LEU A 385 18.06 19.36 3.64
C LEU A 385 17.67 18.31 2.61
N ARG A 386 16.36 18.11 2.42
CA ARG A 386 15.85 17.18 1.43
C ARG A 386 14.94 17.90 0.45
N PHE A 387 15.29 17.86 -0.80
CA PHE A 387 14.48 18.32 -1.93
C PHE A 387 13.90 17.07 -2.64
N ILE A 388 12.60 17.05 -2.85
CA ILE A 388 11.89 15.98 -3.57
C ILE A 388 11.12 16.65 -4.71
N SER A 389 11.30 16.16 -5.92
CA SER A 389 10.47 16.53 -7.07
C SER A 389 9.94 15.25 -7.70
N SER A 390 8.64 15.18 -7.94
CA SER A 390 8.03 14.06 -8.65
C SER A 390 7.01 14.53 -9.65
N TYR A 391 6.96 13.82 -10.77
CA TYR A 391 6.00 14.01 -11.84
C TYR A 391 5.33 12.66 -12.13
N ASN A 392 4.01 12.64 -12.11
CA ASN A 392 3.19 11.48 -12.42
C ASN A 392 2.26 11.86 -13.57
N PHE A 393 2.23 11.03 -14.59
CA PHE A 393 1.26 11.12 -15.66
C PHE A 393 0.41 9.86 -15.66
N SER A 394 -0.87 9.97 -15.98
CA SER A 394 -1.71 8.81 -16.25
C SER A 394 -2.71 9.16 -17.35
N ALA A 395 -2.87 8.27 -18.28
CA ALA A 395 -3.94 8.33 -19.27
C ALA A 395 -4.72 7.03 -19.28
N ASN A 396 -6.04 7.16 -19.40
CA ASN A 396 -6.97 6.05 -19.48
C ASN A 396 -7.87 6.28 -20.69
N GLY A 397 -7.70 5.49 -21.75
CA GLY A 397 -8.58 5.43 -22.89
C GLY A 397 -9.38 4.15 -22.90
N GLY A 398 -10.66 4.21 -23.23
CA GLY A 398 -11.48 3.00 -23.29
C GLY A 398 -12.84 3.21 -23.92
N ASP A 399 -13.31 2.12 -24.48
CA ASP A 399 -14.61 2.01 -25.15
C ASP A 399 -15.50 1.11 -24.31
N ARG A 400 -16.75 1.48 -24.19
CA ARG A 400 -17.76 0.71 -23.46
C ARG A 400 -19.03 0.61 -24.29
N ASP A 401 -19.34 -0.61 -24.68
CA ASP A 401 -20.54 -0.95 -25.45
C ASP A 401 -21.60 -1.50 -24.52
N PHE A 402 -22.81 -1.03 -24.70
CA PHE A 402 -23.97 -1.48 -23.95
C PHE A 402 -25.04 -1.97 -24.91
N PHE A 403 -25.56 -3.16 -24.65
CA PHE A 403 -26.74 -3.71 -25.30
C PHE A 403 -27.83 -3.93 -24.27
N GLN A 404 -28.98 -3.23 -24.42
CA GLN A 404 -30.13 -3.33 -23.55
C GLN A 404 -31.29 -3.98 -24.29
N GLN A 405 -31.82 -5.11 -23.79
CA GLN A 405 -33.00 -5.77 -24.30
C GLN A 405 -34.14 -5.69 -23.28
N TYR A 406 -35.30 -5.26 -23.73
CA TYR A 406 -36.54 -5.23 -22.94
C TYR A 406 -37.45 -6.40 -23.34
N TYR A 407 -38.27 -6.86 -22.40
CA TYR A 407 -39.18 -8.00 -22.57
C TYR A 407 -40.56 -7.62 -22.06
N ASP A 408 -41.59 -8.23 -22.63
CA ASP A 408 -42.93 -8.20 -22.09
C ASP A 408 -43.07 -9.10 -20.83
N PRO A 409 -44.19 -9.07 -20.09
CA PRO A 409 -44.40 -9.94 -18.93
C PRO A 409 -44.39 -11.43 -19.24
N LEU A 410 -44.58 -11.83 -20.51
CA LEU A 410 -44.50 -13.21 -20.99
C LEU A 410 -43.07 -13.61 -21.42
N LEU A 411 -42.09 -12.69 -21.20
CA LEU A 411 -40.67 -12.84 -21.53
C LEU A 411 -40.38 -12.87 -23.05
N ASN A 412 -41.25 -12.35 -23.89
CA ASN A 412 -40.98 -12.13 -25.29
C ASN A 412 -40.12 -10.85 -25.45
N PRO A 413 -39.06 -10.83 -26.27
CA PRO A 413 -38.30 -9.65 -26.54
C PRO A 413 -39.16 -8.58 -27.24
N THR A 414 -39.05 -7.33 -26.78
CA THR A 414 -39.81 -6.19 -27.34
C THR A 414 -38.90 -5.20 -28.04
N THR A 415 -38.32 -4.25 -27.30
CA THR A 415 -37.44 -3.21 -27.83
C THR A 415 -36.03 -3.43 -27.34
N ASP A 416 -35.07 -3.06 -28.14
CA ASP A 416 -33.65 -3.01 -27.77
C ASP A 416 -33.04 -1.61 -27.96
N SER A 417 -31.87 -1.41 -27.39
CA SER A 417 -31.08 -0.22 -27.61
C SER A 417 -29.57 -0.54 -27.48
N VAL A 418 -28.78 0.10 -28.30
CA VAL A 418 -27.32 0.08 -28.22
C VAL A 418 -26.86 1.45 -27.77
N GLN A 419 -25.90 1.46 -26.85
CA GLN A 419 -25.21 2.66 -26.39
C GLN A 419 -23.70 2.40 -26.47
N GLU A 420 -22.96 3.39 -26.90
CA GLU A 420 -21.52 3.39 -26.89
C GLU A 420 -21.03 4.57 -26.03
N GLN A 421 -19.94 4.36 -25.30
CA GLN A 421 -19.32 5.39 -24.48
C GLN A 421 -17.81 5.33 -24.67
N LEU A 422 -17.25 6.39 -25.24
CA LEU A 422 -15.83 6.60 -25.39
C LEU A 422 -15.31 7.45 -24.23
N THR A 423 -14.17 7.06 -23.65
CA THR A 423 -13.59 7.76 -22.52
C THR A 423 -12.11 8.07 -22.79
N ASP A 424 -11.69 9.32 -22.62
CA ASP A 424 -10.29 9.74 -22.59
C ASP A 424 -10.04 10.60 -21.34
N ASN A 425 -9.39 10.01 -20.36
CA ASN A 425 -9.07 10.67 -19.10
C ASN A 425 -7.56 10.82 -18.96
N ARG A 426 -7.07 12.03 -18.70
CA ARG A 426 -5.66 12.33 -18.50
C ARG A 426 -5.44 13.02 -17.17
N THR A 427 -4.43 12.59 -16.45
CA THR A 427 -4.02 13.18 -15.16
C THR A 427 -2.54 13.53 -15.20
N ASN A 428 -2.22 14.77 -14.82
CA ASN A 428 -0.86 15.25 -14.62
C ASN A 428 -0.70 15.67 -13.16
N GLY A 429 0.17 14.99 -12.44
CA GLY A 429 0.49 15.28 -11.05
C GLY A 429 1.92 15.78 -10.89
N GLN A 430 2.09 16.88 -10.19
CA GLN A 430 3.40 17.44 -9.82
C GLN A 430 3.47 17.58 -8.30
N ASN A 431 4.55 17.11 -7.71
CA ASN A 431 4.84 17.28 -6.29
C ASN A 431 6.26 17.79 -6.13
N ILE A 432 6.41 18.91 -5.41
CA ILE A 432 7.70 19.48 -5.04
C ILE A 432 7.69 19.69 -3.53
N GLN A 433 8.71 19.20 -2.85
CA GLN A 433 8.86 19.35 -1.40
C GLN A 433 10.27 19.74 -1.03
N LEU A 434 10.38 20.68 -0.10
CA LEU A 434 11.63 21.06 0.54
C LEU A 434 11.47 20.85 2.04
N ASN A 435 12.31 20.03 2.64
CA ASN A 435 12.29 19.73 4.06
C ASN A 435 13.68 19.99 4.64
N TYR A 436 13.73 20.77 5.72
CA TYR A 436 14.93 21.09 6.45
C TYR A 436 14.76 20.67 7.91
N ASP A 437 15.65 19.81 8.38
CA ASP A 437 15.72 19.33 9.75
C ASP A 437 17.03 19.74 10.37
N ARG A 438 17.01 20.28 11.57
CA ARG A 438 18.20 20.70 12.29
C ARG A 438 18.12 20.34 13.77
N LEU A 439 19.08 19.58 14.22
CA LEU A 439 19.28 19.28 15.60
C LEU A 439 20.02 20.45 16.30
N LEU A 440 19.33 21.12 17.20
CA LEU A 440 19.90 22.17 18.07
C LEU A 440 20.47 21.53 19.34
N VAL A 441 20.96 22.27 20.27
CA VAL A 441 21.44 21.95 21.61
C VAL A 441 21.55 20.45 21.94
N LYS A 442 22.80 19.89 21.94
CA LYS A 442 23.17 18.58 22.50
C LYS A 442 22.17 17.43 22.28
N SER A 443 21.68 17.27 21.05
CA SER A 443 20.75 16.19 20.65
C SER A 443 19.36 16.21 21.32
N LYS A 444 18.93 17.32 21.90
CA LYS A 444 17.68 17.40 22.64
C LYS A 444 16.55 18.13 21.88
N THR A 445 16.90 19.10 21.04
CA THR A 445 15.94 19.94 20.34
C THR A 445 16.08 19.75 18.83
N ASN A 446 15.03 19.30 18.14
CA ASN A 446 15.00 19.22 16.69
C ASN A 446 13.99 20.21 16.13
N LEU A 447 14.44 21.10 15.24
CA LEU A 447 13.60 21.98 14.44
C LEU A 447 13.41 21.40 13.06
N SER A 448 12.18 21.38 12.57
CA SER A 448 11.83 20.95 11.22
C SER A 448 11.00 22.03 10.54
N PHE A 449 11.44 22.42 9.34
CA PHE A 449 10.70 23.30 8.44
C PHE A 449 10.43 22.58 7.14
N GLY A 450 9.28 22.81 6.55
CA GLY A 450 8.91 22.21 5.28
C GLY A 450 8.07 23.15 4.44
N SER A 451 8.29 23.10 3.13
CA SER A 451 7.41 23.69 2.13
C SER A 451 7.09 22.66 1.08
N GLY A 452 5.86 22.63 0.62
CA GLY A 452 5.41 21.71 -0.40
C GLY A 452 4.46 22.38 -1.40
N TYR A 453 4.60 22.00 -2.64
CA TYR A 453 3.72 22.33 -3.75
C TYR A 453 3.21 21.05 -4.37
N ASN A 454 1.91 20.86 -4.38
CA ASN A 454 1.25 19.71 -5.00
C ASN A 454 0.22 20.24 -5.98
N ARG A 455 0.33 19.84 -7.25
CA ARG A 455 -0.62 20.20 -8.30
C ARG A 455 -1.09 18.94 -9.02
N SER A 456 -2.41 18.80 -9.18
CA SER A 456 -3.05 17.77 -9.98
C SER A 456 -3.96 18.42 -11.02
N ASN A 457 -3.71 18.13 -12.27
CA ASN A 457 -4.55 18.55 -13.39
C ASN A 457 -5.17 17.30 -14.01
N ASN A 458 -6.48 17.27 -14.10
CA ASN A 458 -7.22 16.15 -14.66
C ASN A 458 -8.09 16.67 -15.79
N HIS A 459 -7.99 16.05 -16.96
CA HIS A 459 -8.89 16.24 -18.08
C HIS A 459 -9.74 14.98 -18.20
N VAL A 460 -11.04 15.12 -18.24
CA VAL A 460 -11.99 14.02 -18.41
C VAL A 460 -12.85 14.34 -19.62
N ASN A 461 -12.74 13.51 -20.64
CA ASN A 461 -13.61 13.55 -21.81
C ASN A 461 -14.38 12.22 -21.91
N VAL A 462 -15.69 12.31 -21.98
CA VAL A 462 -16.61 11.19 -22.14
C VAL A 462 -17.59 11.54 -23.23
N ASP A 463 -17.56 10.79 -24.32
CA ASP A 463 -18.53 10.90 -25.42
C ASP A 463 -19.44 9.69 -25.42
N ALA A 464 -20.75 9.93 -25.29
CA ALA A 464 -21.77 8.90 -25.31
C ALA A 464 -22.67 9.05 -26.53
N SER A 465 -23.03 7.93 -27.13
CA SER A 465 -23.96 7.85 -28.23
C SER A 465 -24.90 6.68 -28.06
N TYR A 466 -26.07 6.71 -28.72
CA TYR A 466 -27.03 5.65 -28.66
C TYR A 466 -27.80 5.46 -29.94
N LYS A 467 -28.36 4.27 -30.15
CA LYS A 467 -29.36 4.00 -31.19
C LYS A 467 -30.47 3.13 -30.62
N LYS A 468 -31.72 3.44 -31.03
CA LYS A 468 -32.86 2.56 -30.85
C LYS A 468 -32.96 1.68 -32.07
N LYS A 469 -32.97 0.37 -31.88
CA LYS A 469 -32.97 -0.69 -32.90
C LYS A 469 -31.58 -0.84 -33.63
N PRO A 470 -31.25 -2.06 -34.05
CA PRO A 470 -29.98 -2.35 -34.70
C PRO A 470 -29.71 -1.54 -35.98
N GLU A 471 -30.76 -1.14 -36.69
CA GLU A 471 -30.71 -0.49 -38.04
C GLU A 471 -30.63 1.04 -37.99
N GLY A 472 -30.70 1.68 -36.81
CA GLY A 472 -30.67 3.14 -36.67
C GLY A 472 -29.22 3.70 -36.71
N ASN A 473 -29.08 5.01 -37.03
CA ASN A 473 -27.82 5.71 -36.83
C ASN A 473 -27.52 5.95 -35.34
N MET A 474 -26.23 5.98 -34.96
CA MET A 474 -25.81 6.42 -33.65
C MET A 474 -26.07 7.92 -33.48
N LEU A 475 -26.76 8.30 -32.43
CA LEU A 475 -27.10 9.69 -32.11
C LEU A 475 -26.33 10.11 -30.85
N PRO A 476 -25.77 11.32 -30.77
CA PRO A 476 -25.12 11.81 -29.56
C PRO A 476 -26.07 11.78 -28.35
N LEU A 477 -25.53 11.45 -27.20
CA LEU A 477 -26.28 11.44 -25.93
C LEU A 477 -25.64 12.46 -24.97
N ASP A 478 -25.99 13.74 -25.20
CA ASP A 478 -25.37 14.87 -24.51
C ASP A 478 -25.45 14.79 -22.98
N LEU A 479 -26.55 14.22 -22.44
CA LEU A 479 -26.76 14.05 -21.01
C LEU A 479 -25.68 13.16 -20.36
N LEU A 480 -25.15 12.18 -21.10
CA LEU A 480 -24.12 11.23 -20.62
C LEU A 480 -22.73 11.59 -21.11
N SER A 481 -22.61 12.57 -21.99
CA SER A 481 -21.33 13.06 -22.51
C SER A 481 -20.87 14.24 -21.67
N ASN A 482 -19.56 14.28 -21.35
CA ASN A 482 -19.00 15.39 -20.58
C ASN A 482 -17.55 15.66 -20.99
N ASP A 483 -17.17 16.92 -20.95
CA ASP A 483 -15.78 17.37 -21.15
C ASP A 483 -15.47 18.45 -20.12
N PHE A 484 -14.47 18.17 -19.24
CA PHE A 484 -14.10 19.10 -18.19
C PHE A 484 -12.64 18.97 -17.74
N TRP A 485 -12.13 20.08 -17.19
CA TRP A 485 -10.88 20.14 -16.49
C TRP A 485 -11.11 20.27 -14.98
N PHE A 486 -10.31 19.53 -14.22
CA PHE A 486 -10.22 19.67 -12.78
C PHE A 486 -8.78 19.97 -12.39
N HIS A 487 -8.54 21.12 -11.82
CA HIS A 487 -7.24 21.57 -11.33
C HIS A 487 -7.29 21.71 -9.82
N GLN A 488 -6.36 21.07 -9.13
CA GLN A 488 -6.19 21.23 -7.69
C GLN A 488 -4.73 21.56 -7.41
N THR A 489 -4.49 22.67 -6.71
CA THR A 489 -3.17 23.06 -6.23
C THR A 489 -3.21 23.22 -4.72
N VAL A 490 -2.28 22.59 -4.02
CA VAL A 490 -2.12 22.68 -2.57
C VAL A 490 -0.69 23.11 -2.25
N ASN A 491 -0.55 24.29 -1.69
CA ASN A 491 0.69 24.77 -1.09
C ASN A 491 0.66 24.51 0.40
N ASN A 492 1.68 23.92 0.96
CA ASN A 492 1.78 23.71 2.40
C ASN A 492 3.07 24.29 2.96
N TYR A 493 2.97 24.85 4.17
CA TYR A 493 4.08 25.44 4.91
C TYR A 493 4.04 24.91 6.32
N ARG A 494 5.11 24.23 6.74
CA ARG A 494 5.17 23.57 8.03
C ARG A 494 6.33 24.06 8.87
N ALA A 495 6.06 24.24 10.16
CA ALA A 495 7.08 24.40 11.19
C ALA A 495 6.77 23.49 12.37
N SER A 496 7.78 22.79 12.89
CA SER A 496 7.63 21.96 14.08
C SER A 496 8.89 21.94 14.94
N LEU A 497 8.68 21.79 16.23
CA LEU A 497 9.69 21.65 17.27
C LEU A 497 9.50 20.30 17.95
N ARG A 498 10.55 19.51 18.04
CA ARG A 498 10.63 18.33 18.90
C ARG A 498 11.65 18.58 20.00
N GLN A 499 11.22 18.46 21.25
CA GLN A 499 12.05 18.63 22.44
C GLN A 499 12.09 17.34 23.24
N LEU A 500 13.32 16.88 23.56
CA LEU A 500 13.54 15.84 24.55
C LEU A 500 13.62 16.47 25.93
N LEU A 501 12.69 16.09 26.83
CA LEU A 501 12.62 16.54 28.22
C LEU A 501 13.09 15.39 29.13
N GLY A 502 14.37 15.41 29.50
CA GLY A 502 14.94 14.33 30.30
C GLY A 502 15.12 13.01 29.52
N VAL A 503 15.16 11.91 30.27
CA VAL A 503 15.39 10.57 29.70
C VAL A 503 14.07 10.02 29.13
N GLN A 504 14.04 9.76 27.82
CA GLN A 504 12.94 9.05 27.14
C GLN A 504 11.55 9.73 27.22
N PHE A 505 11.52 11.05 27.40
CA PHE A 505 10.31 11.86 27.28
C PHE A 505 10.49 12.88 26.16
N SER A 506 9.61 12.87 25.17
CA SER A 506 9.66 13.81 24.05
C SER A 506 8.32 14.48 23.81
N VAL A 507 8.39 15.77 23.50
CA VAL A 507 7.27 16.60 23.09
C VAL A 507 7.52 17.05 21.66
N THR A 508 6.54 16.90 20.78
CA THR A 508 6.57 17.48 19.44
C THR A 508 5.35 18.35 19.26
N ALA A 509 5.55 19.58 18.85
CA ALA A 509 4.47 20.51 18.50
C ALA A 509 4.75 21.12 17.12
N GLY A 510 3.72 21.35 16.34
CA GLY A 510 3.89 21.96 15.03
C GLY A 510 2.59 22.48 14.46
N LEU A 511 2.76 23.28 13.42
CA LEU A 511 1.66 23.85 12.64
C LEU A 511 1.97 23.63 11.15
N ASN A 512 0.96 23.16 10.43
CA ASN A 512 0.94 23.14 8.98
C ASN A 512 -0.13 24.12 8.50
N ALA A 513 0.25 25.07 7.63
CA ALA A 513 -0.66 26.00 6.96
C ALA A 513 -0.79 25.56 5.50
N GLU A 514 -2.00 25.30 5.05
CA GLU A 514 -2.26 24.83 3.69
C GLU A 514 -3.13 25.84 2.95
N HIS A 515 -2.68 26.23 1.78
CA HIS A 515 -3.43 27.04 0.81
C HIS A 515 -3.90 26.13 -0.32
N THR A 516 -5.20 25.95 -0.44
CA THR A 516 -5.84 25.09 -1.44
C THR A 516 -6.54 25.94 -2.48
N MET A 517 -6.25 25.69 -3.76
CA MET A 517 -6.93 26.26 -4.91
C MET A 517 -7.53 25.12 -5.72
N ILE A 518 -8.81 25.17 -5.96
CA ILE A 518 -9.56 24.23 -6.81
C ILE A 518 -10.20 25.04 -7.94
N TRP A 519 -10.02 24.57 -9.15
CA TRP A 519 -10.68 25.11 -10.33
C TRP A 519 -11.24 23.96 -11.14
N PHE A 520 -12.54 24.01 -11.35
CA PHE A 520 -13.30 23.03 -12.09
C PHE A 520 -13.94 23.77 -13.29
N GLU A 521 -13.58 23.39 -14.51
CA GLU A 521 -14.03 24.00 -15.74
C GLU A 521 -14.84 23.00 -16.54
N LEU A 522 -16.15 23.25 -16.64
CA LEU A 522 -17.11 22.47 -17.43
C LEU A 522 -17.18 23.07 -18.83
N LEU A 523 -16.51 22.44 -19.79
CA LEU A 523 -16.37 22.98 -21.15
C LEU A 523 -17.71 23.01 -21.89
N LYS A 524 -18.53 21.98 -21.76
CA LYS A 524 -19.86 21.91 -22.39
C LYS A 524 -20.82 22.97 -21.88
N ASP A 525 -20.79 23.27 -20.59
CA ASP A 525 -21.70 24.21 -19.95
C ASP A 525 -21.14 25.65 -19.94
N ASN A 526 -19.91 25.84 -20.41
CA ASN A 526 -19.15 27.11 -20.32
C ASN A 526 -19.21 27.70 -18.90
N ARG A 527 -18.98 26.85 -17.88
CA ARG A 527 -19.15 27.17 -16.47
C ARG A 527 -17.90 26.80 -15.67
N ASP A 528 -17.48 27.73 -14.82
CA ASP A 528 -16.36 27.58 -13.91
C ASP A 528 -16.82 27.50 -12.45
N VAL A 529 -16.22 26.58 -11.70
CA VAL A 529 -16.32 26.53 -10.23
C VAL A 529 -14.92 26.72 -9.66
N LYS A 530 -14.73 27.77 -8.86
CA LYS A 530 -13.45 28.08 -8.21
C LYS A 530 -13.61 28.10 -6.70
N ASN A 531 -12.67 27.47 -6.01
CA ASN A 531 -12.61 27.48 -4.56
C ASN A 531 -11.17 27.74 -4.11
N ASN A 532 -11.00 28.68 -3.17
CA ASN A 532 -9.69 29.11 -2.68
C ASN A 532 -9.77 29.37 -1.19
N TYR A 533 -8.99 28.64 -0.38
CA TYR A 533 -9.04 28.76 1.06
C TYR A 533 -7.72 28.35 1.74
N TRP A 534 -7.51 28.93 2.94
CA TRP A 534 -6.45 28.54 3.84
C TRP A 534 -6.97 27.63 4.94
N THR A 535 -6.17 26.64 5.33
CA THR A 535 -6.48 25.74 6.45
C THR A 535 -5.27 25.64 7.37
N LEU A 536 -5.50 25.93 8.66
CA LEU A 536 -4.48 25.73 9.71
C LEU A 536 -4.67 24.36 10.36
N LEU A 537 -3.60 23.58 10.40
CA LEU A 537 -3.59 22.20 10.83
C LEU A 537 -2.54 22.02 11.94
N PRO A 538 -2.86 22.38 13.18
CA PRO A 538 -1.98 22.14 14.31
C PRO A 538 -1.87 20.66 14.63
N PHE A 539 -0.71 20.25 15.15
CA PHE A 539 -0.49 18.93 15.70
C PHE A 539 0.42 18.96 16.93
N PHE A 540 0.19 17.99 17.80
CA PHE A 540 0.91 17.87 19.06
C PHE A 540 1.07 16.39 19.38
N ASN A 541 2.26 15.99 19.88
CA ASN A 541 2.56 14.61 20.24
C ASN A 541 3.42 14.59 21.51
N LEU A 542 2.99 13.80 22.48
CA LEU A 542 3.74 13.47 23.70
C LEU A 542 4.10 11.99 23.64
N ASN A 543 5.36 11.67 23.84
CA ASN A 543 5.81 10.30 23.95
C ASN A 543 6.68 10.13 25.20
N LYS A 544 6.31 9.17 26.05
CA LYS A 544 7.09 8.77 27.23
C LYS A 544 7.38 7.28 27.15
N THR A 545 8.65 6.93 27.27
CA THR A 545 9.11 5.54 27.31
C THR A 545 9.75 5.26 28.67
N TRP A 546 9.48 4.10 29.29
CA TRP A 546 10.07 3.67 30.55
C TRP A 546 10.96 2.44 30.31
N LYS A 547 12.23 2.53 30.69
CA LYS A 547 13.22 1.44 30.59
C LYS A 547 13.16 0.74 29.22
N GLU A 548 12.89 1.50 28.15
CA GLU A 548 12.79 1.00 26.74
C GLU A 548 11.78 -0.14 26.52
N LYS A 549 10.85 -0.35 27.46
CA LYS A 549 9.91 -1.48 27.45
C LYS A 549 8.44 -1.11 27.43
N LEU A 550 8.09 0.00 28.06
CA LEU A 550 6.73 0.52 28.11
C LEU A 550 6.74 1.94 27.55
N SER A 551 5.85 2.24 26.62
CA SER A 551 5.67 3.61 26.12
C SER A 551 4.20 4.02 26.12
N ILE A 552 3.97 5.30 26.36
CA ILE A 552 2.68 5.95 26.21
C ILE A 552 2.87 7.09 25.22
N THR A 553 2.04 7.12 24.19
CA THR A 553 1.98 8.19 23.20
C THR A 553 0.60 8.83 23.24
N MET A 554 0.55 10.15 23.41
CA MET A 554 -0.67 10.94 23.25
C MET A 554 -0.47 11.85 22.06
N ALA A 555 -1.41 11.86 21.13
CA ALA A 555 -1.35 12.68 19.94
C ALA A 555 -2.65 13.43 19.73
N TYR A 556 -2.54 14.68 19.31
CA TYR A 556 -3.62 15.50 18.78
C TYR A 556 -3.21 16.01 17.42
N LYS A 557 -4.12 15.96 16.45
CA LYS A 557 -3.95 16.63 15.16
C LYS A 557 -5.27 17.11 14.60
N ARG A 558 -5.25 18.27 13.95
CA ARG A 558 -6.31 18.66 13.02
C ARG A 558 -5.93 18.16 11.63
N SER A 559 -6.86 17.53 10.94
CA SER A 559 -6.65 17.02 9.57
C SER A 559 -7.74 17.53 8.64
N ILE A 560 -7.47 17.51 7.33
CA ILE A 560 -8.41 17.88 6.27
C ILE A 560 -8.48 16.78 5.24
N ARG A 561 -9.70 16.48 4.76
CA ARG A 561 -9.96 15.64 3.59
C ARG A 561 -10.67 16.48 2.53
N ARG A 562 -10.07 16.58 1.35
CA ARG A 562 -10.63 17.26 0.20
C ARG A 562 -11.38 16.28 -0.68
N PRO A 563 -12.51 16.66 -1.27
CA PRO A 563 -13.10 15.83 -2.31
C PRO A 563 -12.16 15.79 -3.52
N GLY A 564 -11.99 14.59 -4.07
CA GLY A 564 -11.21 14.36 -5.28
C GLY A 564 -12.09 14.37 -6.53
N ILE A 565 -11.47 14.14 -7.69
CA ILE A 565 -12.17 14.16 -8.97
C ILE A 565 -13.35 13.17 -9.01
N ASN A 566 -13.22 12.00 -8.41
CA ASN A 566 -14.29 10.97 -8.42
C ASN A 566 -15.53 11.39 -7.61
N GLU A 567 -15.33 12.18 -6.56
CA GLU A 567 -16.42 12.70 -5.74
C GLU A 567 -17.07 13.94 -6.39
N LEU A 568 -16.30 14.70 -7.17
CA LEU A 568 -16.75 15.95 -7.79
C LEU A 568 -17.27 15.76 -9.22
N ASN A 569 -16.87 14.70 -9.93
CA ASN A 569 -17.19 14.47 -11.34
C ASN A 569 -18.71 14.38 -11.59
N PRO A 570 -19.33 15.36 -12.26
CA PRO A 570 -20.77 15.37 -12.49
C PRO A 570 -21.20 14.43 -13.62
N THR A 571 -20.25 13.78 -14.34
CA THR A 571 -20.57 12.84 -15.41
C THR A 571 -21.43 11.71 -14.90
N ILE A 572 -22.53 11.48 -15.57
CA ILE A 572 -23.49 10.42 -15.20
C ILE A 572 -22.95 9.07 -15.66
N ASP A 573 -22.72 8.16 -14.71
CA ASP A 573 -22.49 6.75 -15.03
C ASP A 573 -23.84 6.04 -15.18
N PHE A 574 -24.13 5.67 -16.41
CA PHE A 574 -25.36 4.99 -16.81
C PHE A 574 -25.13 3.51 -17.13
N SER A 575 -24.07 2.92 -16.58
CA SER A 575 -23.82 1.48 -16.70
C SER A 575 -24.97 0.65 -16.11
N ASP A 576 -25.64 1.18 -15.08
CA ASP A 576 -26.90 0.67 -14.55
C ASP A 576 -27.99 1.74 -14.70
N PRO A 577 -28.94 1.59 -15.64
CA PRO A 577 -29.97 2.60 -15.93
C PRO A 577 -30.97 2.79 -14.77
N TYR A 578 -30.98 1.92 -13.79
CA TYR A 578 -31.86 1.99 -12.63
C TYR A 578 -31.14 2.46 -11.35
N ASN A 579 -29.80 2.54 -11.37
CA ASN A 579 -28.99 3.04 -10.28
C ASN A 579 -27.97 4.06 -10.81
N ILE A 580 -28.46 5.24 -11.14
CA ILE A 580 -27.71 6.33 -11.75
C ILE A 580 -26.68 6.87 -10.75
N ARG A 581 -25.42 7.01 -11.17
CA ARG A 581 -24.31 7.49 -10.33
C ARG A 581 -23.66 8.73 -10.93
N PHE A 582 -23.33 9.70 -10.08
CA PHE A 582 -22.53 10.87 -10.44
C PHE A 582 -21.93 11.54 -9.20
N GLY A 583 -20.91 12.36 -9.38
CA GLY A 583 -20.31 13.17 -8.33
C GLY A 583 -21.11 14.44 -8.02
N ASN A 584 -20.61 15.24 -7.08
CA ASN A 584 -21.21 16.50 -6.68
C ASN A 584 -20.14 17.58 -6.61
N GLU A 585 -20.15 18.50 -7.57
CA GLU A 585 -19.19 19.60 -7.68
C GLU A 585 -19.25 20.61 -6.51
N LYS A 586 -20.37 20.59 -5.74
CA LYS A 586 -20.61 21.50 -4.61
C LYS A 586 -20.03 21.00 -3.30
N LEU A 587 -19.35 19.84 -3.29
CA LEU A 587 -18.77 19.29 -2.08
C LEU A 587 -17.70 20.23 -1.50
N THR A 588 -17.77 20.40 -0.18
CA THR A 588 -16.78 21.10 0.62
C THR A 588 -15.78 20.12 1.26
N ALA A 589 -14.62 20.61 1.65
CA ALA A 589 -13.63 19.83 2.36
C ALA A 589 -14.10 19.48 3.77
N SER A 590 -13.85 18.25 4.20
CA SER A 590 -14.10 17.76 5.56
C SER A 590 -12.89 18.03 6.44
N THR A 591 -13.10 18.49 7.66
CA THR A 591 -12.03 18.63 8.67
C THR A 591 -12.29 17.73 9.87
N ALA A 592 -11.23 17.32 10.57
CA ALA A 592 -11.35 16.49 11.75
C ALA A 592 -10.35 16.86 12.84
N HIS A 593 -10.82 16.84 14.07
CA HIS A 593 -10.01 16.88 15.28
C HIS A 593 -9.80 15.44 15.75
N ASN A 594 -8.55 14.99 15.75
CA ASN A 594 -8.18 13.61 16.06
C ASN A 594 -7.37 13.58 17.36
N PHE A 595 -7.79 12.76 18.31
CA PHE A 595 -7.13 12.50 19.57
C PHE A 595 -6.81 11.02 19.65
N ASP A 596 -5.55 10.68 19.83
CA ASP A 596 -5.07 9.30 19.91
C ASP A 596 -4.28 9.10 21.21
N LEU A 597 -4.52 7.97 21.87
CA LEU A 597 -3.76 7.49 23.03
C LEU A 597 -3.29 6.07 22.72
N VAL A 598 -2.00 5.82 22.77
CA VAL A 598 -1.40 4.50 22.48
C VAL A 598 -0.54 4.07 23.66
N PHE A 599 -0.82 2.89 24.17
CA PHE A 599 0.00 2.16 25.13
C PHE A 599 0.75 1.07 24.39
N ALA A 600 2.07 1.02 24.52
CA ALA A 600 2.90 0.01 23.88
C ALA A 600 3.85 -0.63 24.90
N ARG A 601 3.92 -1.98 24.90
CA ARG A 601 4.83 -2.74 25.73
C ARG A 601 5.64 -3.69 24.86
N ASN A 602 6.95 -3.52 24.86
CA ASN A 602 7.87 -4.32 24.07
C ASN A 602 8.75 -5.17 25.00
N LYS A 603 8.82 -6.48 24.71
CA LYS A 603 9.78 -7.43 25.30
C LYS A 603 10.34 -8.32 24.20
N SER A 604 11.41 -9.06 24.49
CA SER A 604 12.09 -9.94 23.53
C SER A 604 11.17 -10.99 22.87
N LYS A 605 10.17 -11.49 23.60
CA LYS A 605 9.24 -12.53 23.12
C LYS A 605 7.89 -11.99 22.65
N TYR A 606 7.54 -10.73 22.96
CA TYR A 606 6.26 -10.16 22.56
C TYR A 606 6.31 -8.64 22.49
N PHE A 607 5.45 -8.07 21.65
CA PHE A 607 5.01 -6.68 21.74
C PHE A 607 3.49 -6.62 21.82
N LEU A 608 2.99 -5.72 22.66
CA LEU A 608 1.56 -5.47 22.86
C LEU A 608 1.32 -3.97 22.66
N ASN A 609 0.31 -3.63 21.88
CA ASN A 609 -0.11 -2.24 21.70
C ASN A 609 -1.63 -2.16 21.83
N LEU A 610 -2.08 -1.13 22.54
CA LEU A 610 -3.48 -0.77 22.70
C LEU A 610 -3.62 0.70 22.32
N GLY A 611 -4.45 0.99 21.32
CA GLY A 611 -4.77 2.34 20.87
C GLY A 611 -6.22 2.68 21.18
N MET A 612 -6.46 3.89 21.63
CA MET A 612 -7.78 4.51 21.81
C MET A 612 -7.81 5.79 21.00
N GLY A 613 -8.85 6.04 20.24
CA GLY A 613 -9.00 7.21 19.42
C GLY A 613 -10.38 7.86 19.61
N PHE A 614 -10.39 9.18 19.59
CA PHE A 614 -11.62 9.97 19.47
C PHE A 614 -11.45 10.98 18.34
N ASN A 615 -12.39 11.01 17.40
CA ASN A 615 -12.36 11.93 16.28
C ASN A 615 -13.69 12.67 16.18
N LYS A 616 -13.62 13.99 16.08
CA LYS A 616 -14.76 14.84 15.71
C LYS A 616 -14.55 15.30 14.29
N VAL A 617 -15.37 14.81 13.37
CA VAL A 617 -15.31 15.11 11.94
C VAL A 617 -16.44 16.07 11.59
N GLU A 618 -16.13 17.14 10.89
CA GLU A 618 -17.06 18.18 10.44
C GLU A 618 -17.14 18.14 8.91
N ASP A 619 -18.32 18.44 8.36
CA ASP A 619 -18.60 18.47 6.91
C ASP A 619 -18.18 17.20 6.16
N ILE A 620 -18.37 16.05 6.80
CA ILE A 620 -18.01 14.78 6.18
C ILE A 620 -18.84 14.59 4.90
N PHE A 621 -18.20 14.29 3.79
CA PHE A 621 -18.91 13.90 2.57
C PHE A 621 -18.92 12.38 2.42
N SER A 622 -20.08 11.87 2.04
CA SER A 622 -20.33 10.44 1.86
C SER A 622 -21.25 10.20 0.68
N GLN A 623 -21.18 8.98 0.16
CA GLN A 623 -22.09 8.56 -0.88
C GLN A 623 -23.48 8.32 -0.29
N VAL A 624 -24.50 8.90 -0.93
CA VAL A 624 -25.91 8.82 -0.52
C VAL A 624 -26.72 8.26 -1.67
N ARG A 625 -27.60 7.30 -1.33
CA ARG A 625 -28.54 6.72 -2.27
C ARG A 625 -29.95 7.22 -1.96
N THR A 626 -30.65 7.71 -2.98
CA THR A 626 -32.02 8.24 -2.88
C THR A 626 -32.88 7.55 -3.93
N LEU A 627 -34.07 7.11 -3.55
CA LEU A 627 -35.08 6.59 -4.48
C LEU A 627 -35.84 7.75 -5.11
N LEU A 628 -35.88 7.79 -6.44
CA LEU A 628 -36.61 8.77 -7.23
C LEU A 628 -38.06 8.33 -7.45
N PRO A 629 -38.98 9.26 -7.76
CA PRO A 629 -40.40 8.93 -8.00
C PRO A 629 -40.64 7.92 -9.14
N ASP A 630 -39.75 7.89 -10.14
CA ASP A 630 -39.82 6.95 -11.27
C ASP A 630 -39.30 5.52 -10.93
N GLY A 631 -38.95 5.28 -9.67
CA GLY A 631 -38.48 3.98 -9.17
C GLY A 631 -37.00 3.70 -9.42
N LYS A 632 -36.24 4.64 -10.02
CA LYS A 632 -34.80 4.56 -10.12
C LYS A 632 -34.14 5.07 -8.84
N THR A 633 -32.89 4.71 -8.59
CA THR A 633 -32.09 5.31 -7.52
C THR A 633 -31.03 6.22 -8.09
N GLN A 634 -30.85 7.35 -7.43
CA GLN A 634 -29.76 8.26 -7.60
C GLN A 634 -28.71 7.98 -6.53
N ILE A 635 -27.43 7.85 -6.93
CA ILE A 635 -26.30 7.64 -6.03
C ILE A 635 -25.33 8.79 -6.28
N THR A 636 -25.25 9.71 -5.32
CA THR A 636 -24.38 10.88 -5.41
C THR A 636 -23.61 11.09 -4.10
N TRP A 637 -22.80 12.11 -4.06
CA TRP A 637 -22.05 12.50 -2.87
C TRP A 637 -22.67 13.74 -2.21
N GLU A 638 -22.81 13.71 -0.90
CA GLU A 638 -23.35 14.82 -0.11
C GLU A 638 -22.45 15.12 1.09
N ASN A 639 -22.32 16.40 1.49
CA ASN A 639 -21.78 16.74 2.79
C ASN A 639 -22.83 16.45 3.87
N ILE A 640 -22.44 15.65 4.85
CA ILE A 640 -23.21 15.36 6.06
C ILE A 640 -22.66 16.24 7.19
N SER A 641 -23.51 16.77 8.05
CA SER A 641 -23.15 17.80 9.03
C SER A 641 -22.04 17.44 10.01
N GLY A 642 -21.82 16.17 10.32
CA GLY A 642 -20.70 15.78 11.17
C GLY A 642 -20.80 14.38 11.73
N ARG A 643 -19.69 13.91 12.30
CA ARG A 643 -19.59 12.58 12.90
C ARG A 643 -18.63 12.61 14.09
N LYS A 644 -19.03 11.97 15.18
CA LYS A 644 -18.12 11.56 16.25
C LYS A 644 -17.72 10.11 16.00
N GLU A 645 -16.47 9.81 16.20
CA GLU A 645 -15.91 8.49 15.96
C GLU A 645 -15.11 8.07 17.20
N TYR A 646 -15.46 6.92 17.74
CA TYR A 646 -14.78 6.29 18.88
C TYR A 646 -14.06 5.04 18.39
N GLU A 647 -12.79 4.97 18.65
CA GLU A 647 -11.95 3.88 18.18
C GLU A 647 -11.24 3.18 19.34
N ILE A 648 -11.20 1.85 19.26
CA ILE A 648 -10.28 1.03 20.05
C ILE A 648 -9.56 0.08 19.09
N SER A 649 -8.25 -0.01 19.22
CA SER A 649 -7.44 -0.86 18.37
C SER A 649 -6.31 -1.53 19.15
N SER A 650 -5.95 -2.73 18.76
CA SER A 650 -4.84 -3.47 19.36
C SER A 650 -4.07 -4.22 18.29
N TRP A 651 -2.73 -4.19 18.37
CA TRP A 651 -1.86 -4.92 17.47
C TRP A 651 -0.69 -5.50 18.23
N ASN A 652 -0.56 -6.81 18.14
CA ASN A 652 0.27 -7.60 19.03
C ASN A 652 1.09 -8.62 18.25
N GLY A 653 2.28 -8.93 18.74
CA GLY A 653 3.12 -9.99 18.20
C GLY A 653 3.73 -10.85 19.30
N PHE A 654 3.74 -12.15 19.08
CA PHE A 654 4.21 -13.15 20.00
C PHE A 654 5.23 -14.07 19.30
N THR A 655 6.41 -14.18 19.86
CA THR A 655 7.41 -15.19 19.48
C THR A 655 7.27 -16.37 20.44
N ILE A 656 6.41 -17.33 20.06
CA ILE A 656 6.10 -18.52 20.88
C ILE A 656 7.36 -19.38 21.00
N SER A 657 8.08 -19.56 19.89
CA SER A 657 9.38 -20.24 19.83
C SER A 657 10.23 -19.64 18.72
N LYS A 658 11.49 -20.07 18.59
CA LYS A 658 12.34 -19.69 17.43
C LYS A 658 11.71 -20.06 16.08
N LYS A 659 10.81 -21.05 16.07
CA LYS A 659 10.15 -21.56 14.85
C LYS A 659 8.74 -21.03 14.64
N ILE A 660 8.07 -20.49 15.67
CA ILE A 660 6.66 -20.11 15.64
C ILE A 660 6.52 -18.65 16.07
N LYS A 661 5.97 -17.82 15.20
CA LYS A 661 5.61 -16.43 15.48
C LYS A 661 4.12 -16.22 15.14
N LEU A 662 3.41 -15.49 16.00
CA LEU A 662 2.01 -15.14 15.84
C LEU A 662 1.86 -13.63 15.94
N ASN A 663 1.10 -13.05 15.04
CA ASN A 663 0.72 -11.64 15.08
C ASN A 663 -0.79 -11.51 15.00
N TRP A 664 -1.36 -10.63 15.79
CA TRP A 664 -2.77 -10.38 15.85
C TRP A 664 -3.03 -8.89 15.93
N SER A 665 -3.89 -8.38 15.05
CA SER A 665 -4.39 -7.01 15.13
C SER A 665 -5.91 -7.00 15.07
N THR A 666 -6.51 -6.08 15.80
CA THR A 666 -7.96 -5.86 15.80
C THR A 666 -8.24 -4.37 15.95
N SER A 667 -9.30 -3.89 15.33
CA SER A 667 -9.78 -2.53 15.46
C SER A 667 -11.30 -2.51 15.42
N TYR A 668 -11.88 -1.76 16.31
CA TYR A 668 -13.31 -1.46 16.33
C TYR A 668 -13.49 0.06 16.33
N THR A 669 -14.32 0.55 15.42
CA THR A 669 -14.63 1.97 15.28
C THR A 669 -16.13 2.13 15.29
N TYR A 670 -16.66 2.92 16.24
CA TYR A 670 -18.07 3.28 16.32
C TYR A 670 -18.27 4.69 15.80
N ASN A 671 -19.20 4.87 14.87
CA ASN A 671 -19.57 6.14 14.26
C ASN A 671 -20.92 6.61 14.80
N GLU A 672 -20.94 7.82 15.35
CA GLU A 672 -22.15 8.55 15.75
C GLU A 672 -22.32 9.75 14.84
N TYR A 673 -23.31 9.70 13.95
CA TYR A 673 -23.62 10.81 13.04
C TYR A 673 -24.43 11.88 13.77
N SER A 674 -24.17 13.17 13.44
CA SER A 674 -24.92 14.28 14.02
C SER A 674 -26.42 14.17 13.69
N ALA A 675 -27.25 14.81 14.50
CA ALA A 675 -28.71 14.69 14.52
C ALA A 675 -29.43 15.13 13.23
N PHE A 676 -28.69 15.53 12.21
CA PHE A 676 -29.20 16.05 10.98
C PHE A 676 -30.03 15.02 10.25
N ASP A 677 -31.00 14.51 10.60
CA ASP A 677 -31.97 13.63 9.92
C ASP A 677 -32.33 12.36 10.70
N ARG A 678 -32.25 12.40 12.03
CA ARG A 678 -32.77 11.30 12.86
C ARG A 678 -34.27 11.08 12.63
N SER A 679 -35.01 12.14 12.30
CA SER A 679 -36.45 12.07 11.99
C SER A 679 -36.76 11.26 10.74
N VAL A 680 -35.88 11.29 9.73
CA VAL A 680 -36.07 10.60 8.44
C VAL A 680 -35.29 9.27 8.39
N ARG A 681 -34.52 8.90 9.43
CA ARG A 681 -33.68 7.69 9.51
C ARG A 681 -32.73 7.52 8.33
N LYS A 682 -32.31 8.62 7.69
CA LYS A 682 -31.45 8.63 6.52
C LYS A 682 -30.01 8.15 6.85
N PHE A 683 -29.48 8.54 8.02
CA PHE A 683 -28.18 8.13 8.48
C PHE A 683 -28.26 7.34 9.79
N ARG A 684 -27.41 6.32 9.90
CA ARG A 684 -27.41 5.36 11.02
C ARG A 684 -26.07 5.32 11.70
N ASN A 685 -26.10 5.37 13.03
CA ASN A 685 -24.93 5.04 13.82
C ASN A 685 -24.54 3.57 13.61
N GLY A 686 -23.24 3.28 13.65
CA GLY A 686 -22.80 1.91 13.44
C GLY A 686 -21.33 1.68 13.71
N GLY A 687 -21.01 0.41 13.96
CA GLY A 687 -19.65 -0.05 14.24
C GLY A 687 -19.01 -0.78 13.07
N SER A 688 -17.77 -0.46 12.77
CA SER A 688 -16.89 -1.21 11.86
C SER A 688 -15.89 -2.00 12.69
N PHE A 689 -15.65 -3.24 12.31
CA PHE A 689 -14.71 -4.14 12.97
C PHE A 689 -13.76 -4.75 11.94
N THR A 690 -12.49 -4.78 12.26
CA THR A 690 -11.48 -5.52 11.48
C THR A 690 -10.60 -6.31 12.41
N SER A 691 -10.26 -7.55 12.04
CA SER A 691 -9.29 -8.36 12.76
C SER A 691 -8.46 -9.16 11.78
N ASN A 692 -7.16 -9.23 12.03
CA ASN A 692 -6.19 -9.95 11.20
C ASN A 692 -5.27 -10.75 12.10
N VAL A 693 -5.18 -12.07 11.84
CA VAL A 693 -4.27 -12.99 12.53
C VAL A 693 -3.30 -13.55 11.51
N ASN A 694 -2.01 -13.38 11.74
CA ASN A 694 -0.94 -13.90 10.90
C ASN A 694 -0.05 -14.83 11.71
N SER A 695 0.27 -16.00 11.17
CA SER A 695 1.19 -16.97 11.76
C SER A 695 2.32 -17.30 10.81
N ILE A 696 3.52 -17.49 11.35
CA ILE A 696 4.66 -18.02 10.64
C ILE A 696 5.18 -19.22 11.39
N PHE A 697 5.39 -20.30 10.64
CA PHE A 697 6.06 -21.50 11.14
C PHE A 697 7.26 -21.83 10.24
N THR A 698 8.45 -21.82 10.81
CA THR A 698 9.72 -22.14 10.15
C THR A 698 10.33 -23.39 10.78
N PRO A 699 9.88 -24.60 10.38
CA PRO A 699 10.41 -25.85 10.97
C PRO A 699 11.91 -26.01 10.75
N THR A 700 12.41 -25.59 9.59
CA THR A 700 13.83 -25.51 9.24
C THR A 700 14.09 -24.26 8.40
N ASP A 701 15.36 -23.91 8.17
CA ASP A 701 15.76 -22.78 7.31
C ASP A 701 15.32 -22.92 5.83
N LEU A 702 14.92 -24.13 5.43
CA LEU A 702 14.46 -24.41 4.07
C LEU A 702 12.95 -24.27 3.92
N TRP A 703 12.19 -24.31 5.01
CA TRP A 703 10.74 -24.24 4.99
C TRP A 703 10.22 -23.01 5.67
N ASN A 704 9.26 -22.35 5.04
CA ASN A 704 8.49 -21.25 5.61
C ASN A 704 7.00 -21.48 5.33
N ILE A 705 6.20 -21.62 6.38
CA ILE A 705 4.76 -21.78 6.30
C ILE A 705 4.12 -20.56 6.92
N THR A 706 3.29 -19.86 6.17
CA THR A 706 2.58 -18.67 6.62
C THR A 706 1.08 -18.87 6.49
N GLY A 707 0.34 -18.50 7.54
CA GLY A 707 -1.12 -18.48 7.53
C GLY A 707 -1.64 -17.10 7.88
N SER A 708 -2.73 -16.67 7.26
CA SER A 708 -3.47 -15.46 7.64
C SER A 708 -4.96 -15.72 7.68
N ILE A 709 -5.65 -15.13 8.66
CA ILE A 709 -7.10 -15.13 8.77
C ILE A 709 -7.53 -13.68 8.98
N ASN A 710 -8.47 -13.21 8.16
CA ASN A 710 -9.02 -11.87 8.23
C ASN A 710 -10.52 -11.93 8.51
N PHE A 711 -11.00 -11.05 9.40
CA PHE A 711 -12.41 -10.83 9.70
C PHE A 711 -12.71 -9.35 9.54
N ASN A 712 -13.76 -9.02 8.78
CA ASN A 712 -14.14 -7.65 8.54
C ASN A 712 -15.66 -7.47 8.61
N ARG A 713 -16.08 -6.31 9.14
CA ARG A 713 -17.42 -5.79 9.08
C ARG A 713 -17.34 -4.28 8.96
N PHE A 714 -18.09 -3.68 8.04
CA PHE A 714 -18.10 -2.24 7.83
C PHE A 714 -19.49 -1.68 8.01
N ALA A 715 -19.58 -0.55 8.72
CA ALA A 715 -20.77 0.27 8.76
C ALA A 715 -20.56 1.52 7.89
N ASN A 716 -21.60 1.96 7.21
CA ASN A 716 -21.66 3.21 6.49
C ASN A 716 -22.88 4.03 6.95
N PRO A 717 -23.02 5.30 6.55
CA PRO A 717 -24.13 6.14 7.03
C PRO A 717 -25.51 5.56 6.75
N GLN A 718 -25.69 4.81 5.68
CA GLN A 718 -26.98 4.25 5.27
C GLN A 718 -27.16 2.76 5.59
N GLY A 719 -26.17 2.09 6.20
CA GLY A 719 -26.27 0.66 6.47
C GLY A 719 -24.99 0.00 6.94
N TYR A 720 -24.79 -1.26 6.52
CA TYR A 720 -23.60 -2.02 6.88
C TYR A 720 -23.31 -3.14 5.88
N ALA A 721 -22.03 -3.50 5.78
CA ALA A 721 -21.61 -4.76 5.18
C ALA A 721 -21.67 -5.88 6.23
N ARG A 722 -22.13 -7.07 5.82
CA ARG A 722 -22.13 -8.27 6.66
C ARG A 722 -20.70 -8.68 6.97
N TRP A 723 -20.54 -9.50 8.00
CA TRP A 723 -19.26 -10.14 8.34
C TRP A 723 -18.69 -10.90 7.14
N THR A 724 -17.45 -10.62 6.83
CA THR A 724 -16.66 -11.36 5.85
C THR A 724 -15.42 -11.93 6.53
N SER A 725 -15.03 -13.12 6.14
CA SER A 725 -13.79 -13.74 6.57
C SER A 725 -13.01 -14.24 5.35
N SER A 726 -11.71 -14.33 5.47
CA SER A 726 -10.86 -15.00 4.48
C SER A 726 -9.67 -15.66 5.16
N MET A 727 -9.27 -16.80 4.66
CA MET A 727 -8.10 -17.54 5.12
C MET A 727 -7.12 -17.70 3.96
N ASN A 728 -5.83 -17.47 4.22
CA ASN A 728 -4.78 -17.73 3.24
C ASN A 728 -3.68 -18.57 3.90
N LEU A 729 -3.14 -19.53 3.15
CA LEU A 729 -2.05 -20.39 3.56
C LEU A 729 -0.97 -20.39 2.48
N GLY A 730 0.27 -20.13 2.87
CA GLY A 730 1.43 -20.17 1.99
C GLY A 730 2.47 -21.16 2.51
N VAL A 731 2.91 -22.08 1.66
CA VAL A 731 3.98 -23.03 1.94
C VAL A 731 5.12 -22.78 0.97
N GLN A 732 6.29 -22.47 1.48
CA GLN A 732 7.48 -22.18 0.71
C GLN A 732 8.59 -23.15 1.06
N ARG A 733 9.24 -23.67 0.05
CA ARG A 733 10.45 -24.50 0.19
C ARG A 733 11.58 -23.98 -0.69
N LYS A 734 12.80 -24.00 -0.17
CA LYS A 734 14.02 -23.55 -0.83
C LYS A 734 14.87 -24.74 -1.24
N PHE A 735 15.43 -24.69 -2.45
CA PHE A 735 16.21 -25.75 -3.08
C PHE A 735 17.55 -25.18 -3.59
N PHE A 736 18.48 -26.06 -3.95
CA PHE A 736 19.76 -25.74 -4.58
C PHE A 736 20.53 -24.62 -3.81
N HIS A 737 20.87 -24.90 -2.55
CA HIS A 737 21.51 -23.93 -1.66
C HIS A 737 20.75 -22.60 -1.59
N LYS A 738 19.41 -22.71 -1.59
CA LYS A 738 18.47 -21.60 -1.49
C LYS A 738 18.40 -20.68 -2.73
N LYS A 739 18.97 -21.09 -3.88
CA LYS A 739 18.85 -20.35 -5.16
C LYS A 739 17.48 -20.46 -5.77
N LEU A 740 16.83 -21.60 -5.68
CA LEU A 740 15.48 -21.84 -6.17
C LEU A 740 14.51 -21.84 -4.98
N THR A 741 13.42 -21.10 -5.13
CA THR A 741 12.34 -21.06 -4.14
C THR A 741 11.04 -21.46 -4.83
N VAL A 742 10.37 -22.47 -4.29
CA VAL A 742 9.05 -22.90 -4.75
C VAL A 742 8.05 -22.54 -3.67
N THR A 743 6.97 -21.89 -4.03
CA THR A 743 5.91 -21.48 -3.10
C THR A 743 4.56 -21.91 -3.65
N VAL A 744 3.76 -22.53 -2.79
CA VAL A 744 2.35 -22.86 -3.04
C VAL A 744 1.51 -22.02 -2.10
N ASN A 745 0.58 -21.25 -2.64
CA ASN A 745 -0.38 -20.47 -1.87
C ASN A 745 -1.80 -20.99 -2.10
N SER A 746 -2.54 -21.16 -1.02
CA SER A 746 -3.98 -21.40 -1.02
C SER A 746 -4.65 -20.13 -0.51
N ILE A 747 -5.40 -19.45 -1.38
CA ILE A 747 -6.06 -18.17 -1.13
C ILE A 747 -7.55 -18.44 -1.03
N ASP A 748 -8.16 -18.04 0.09
CA ASP A 748 -9.58 -18.19 0.41
C ASP A 748 -10.17 -19.57 -0.01
N PRO A 749 -9.60 -20.70 0.46
CA PRO A 749 -10.03 -22.04 0.04
C PRO A 749 -11.49 -22.34 0.37
N PHE A 750 -12.07 -21.63 1.35
CA PHE A 750 -13.43 -21.85 1.81
C PHE A 750 -14.46 -20.89 1.17
N VAL A 751 -14.02 -19.97 0.27
CA VAL A 751 -14.88 -18.98 -0.44
C VAL A 751 -15.69 -18.13 0.53
N GLN A 752 -15.06 -17.63 1.57
CA GLN A 752 -15.68 -16.83 2.64
C GLN A 752 -15.65 -15.33 2.35
N GLN A 753 -14.85 -14.88 1.38
CA GLN A 753 -14.73 -13.47 1.01
C GLN A 753 -15.89 -13.07 0.09
N GLN A 754 -17.05 -12.82 0.69
CA GLN A 754 -18.29 -12.43 0.02
C GLN A 754 -18.71 -11.05 0.52
N ASN A 755 -19.02 -10.13 -0.41
CA ASN A 755 -19.52 -8.81 -0.04
C ASN A 755 -21.07 -8.83 -0.05
N ARG A 756 -21.66 -8.68 1.14
CA ARG A 756 -23.10 -8.58 1.32
C ARG A 756 -23.39 -7.30 2.10
N ASN A 757 -24.04 -6.35 1.43
CA ASN A 757 -24.34 -5.03 1.96
C ASN A 757 -25.83 -4.83 2.14
N PHE A 758 -26.22 -4.21 3.25
CA PHE A 758 -27.56 -3.76 3.54
C PHE A 758 -27.59 -2.24 3.53
N THR A 759 -28.50 -1.66 2.75
CA THR A 759 -28.68 -0.21 2.64
C THR A 759 -30.12 0.14 2.98
N TYR A 760 -30.29 1.17 3.77
CA TYR A 760 -31.58 1.66 4.23
C TYR A 760 -31.72 3.12 3.84
N GLY A 761 -32.68 3.43 2.99
CA GLY A 761 -33.12 4.78 2.67
C GLY A 761 -34.37 5.17 3.43
N THR A 762 -34.88 6.37 3.19
CA THR A 762 -36.16 6.83 3.75
C THR A 762 -37.35 6.03 3.24
N ASN A 763 -37.31 5.64 1.98
CA ASN A 763 -38.36 5.03 1.23
C ASN A 763 -37.96 3.73 0.48
N PHE A 764 -36.83 3.12 0.88
CA PHE A 764 -36.41 1.84 0.35
C PHE A 764 -35.50 1.09 1.33
N THR A 765 -35.45 -0.23 1.16
CA THR A 765 -34.40 -1.09 1.71
C THR A 765 -33.77 -1.87 0.57
N ALA A 766 -32.45 -2.09 0.64
CA ALA A 766 -31.73 -2.85 -0.38
C ALA A 766 -30.72 -3.79 0.25
N GLU A 767 -30.67 -5.00 -0.26
CA GLU A 767 -29.61 -5.96 -0.04
C GLU A 767 -28.84 -6.15 -1.34
N SER A 768 -27.53 -6.09 -1.29
CA SER A 768 -26.66 -6.39 -2.43
C SER A 768 -25.61 -7.42 -2.03
N TYR A 769 -25.36 -8.33 -2.92
CA TYR A 769 -24.37 -9.39 -2.80
C TYR A 769 -23.48 -9.37 -4.03
N SER A 770 -22.18 -9.47 -3.82
CA SER A 770 -21.20 -9.61 -4.89
C SER A 770 -20.09 -10.55 -4.43
N THR A 771 -19.75 -11.50 -5.28
CA THR A 771 -18.62 -12.40 -5.06
C THR A 771 -17.81 -12.55 -6.33
N THR A 772 -16.49 -12.63 -6.16
CA THR A 772 -15.57 -13.09 -7.19
C THR A 772 -15.16 -14.52 -6.85
N ARG A 773 -14.62 -15.26 -7.80
CA ARG A 773 -13.93 -16.51 -7.49
C ARG A 773 -12.69 -16.20 -6.66
N THR A 774 -12.84 -16.12 -5.35
CA THR A 774 -11.73 -15.81 -4.43
C THR A 774 -10.83 -17.01 -4.20
N ARG A 775 -11.37 -18.24 -4.25
CA ARG A 775 -10.58 -19.47 -4.16
C ARG A 775 -9.54 -19.55 -5.25
N ASN A 776 -8.28 -19.63 -4.85
CA ASN A 776 -7.15 -19.68 -5.77
C ASN A 776 -5.99 -20.49 -5.18
N TYR A 777 -5.49 -21.44 -5.93
CA TYR A 777 -4.25 -22.15 -5.63
C TYR A 777 -3.19 -21.65 -6.59
N ARG A 778 -2.14 -21.02 -6.05
CA ARG A 778 -1.09 -20.36 -6.82
C ARG A 778 0.23 -21.06 -6.60
N LEU A 779 0.91 -21.40 -7.68
CA LEU A 779 2.29 -21.89 -7.69
C LEU A 779 3.20 -20.75 -8.14
N SER A 780 4.29 -20.54 -7.39
CA SER A 780 5.33 -19.57 -7.73
C SER A 780 6.69 -20.24 -7.67
N VAL A 781 7.51 -20.00 -8.68
CA VAL A 781 8.89 -20.47 -8.78
C VAL A 781 9.79 -19.26 -8.96
N ALA A 782 10.72 -19.06 -8.04
CA ALA A 782 11.66 -17.95 -8.09
C ALA A 782 13.10 -18.45 -8.08
N TYR A 783 13.89 -17.95 -9.00
CA TYR A 783 15.32 -18.20 -9.08
C TYR A 783 16.11 -16.94 -8.75
N ASN A 784 17.04 -17.05 -7.78
CA ASN A 784 17.91 -15.97 -7.36
C ASN A 784 19.32 -16.22 -7.87
N PHE A 785 19.93 -15.23 -8.50
CA PHE A 785 21.31 -15.26 -8.92
C PHE A 785 22.09 -14.08 -8.34
N ASN A 786 23.36 -14.29 -8.03
CA ASN A 786 24.22 -13.25 -7.50
C ASN A 786 25.68 -13.52 -7.91
N LYS A 787 26.37 -12.43 -8.19
CA LYS A 787 27.80 -12.40 -8.46
C LYS A 787 28.39 -11.22 -7.67
N THR A 788 29.05 -11.52 -6.56
CA THR A 788 29.76 -10.50 -5.77
C THR A 788 30.93 -9.93 -6.53
N ALA A 789 31.20 -8.65 -6.38
CA ALA A 789 32.38 -8.01 -6.98
C ALA A 789 33.65 -8.64 -6.39
N LYS A 790 34.56 -9.12 -7.25
CA LYS A 790 35.89 -9.55 -6.82
C LYS A 790 36.69 -8.31 -6.37
N LYS A 791 37.28 -8.35 -5.18
CA LYS A 791 38.29 -7.34 -4.80
C LYS A 791 39.40 -7.33 -5.85
N PRO A 792 39.89 -6.16 -6.31
CA PRO A 792 41.11 -6.15 -7.09
C PRO A 792 42.22 -6.73 -6.20
N LEU A 793 42.92 -7.71 -6.74
CA LEU A 793 44.11 -8.26 -6.10
C LEU A 793 45.05 -7.07 -5.84
N LEU A 794 45.30 -6.75 -4.58
CA LEU A 794 46.37 -5.87 -4.20
C LEU A 794 47.66 -6.47 -4.79
N LYS A 795 48.25 -5.80 -5.76
CA LYS A 795 49.62 -6.11 -6.22
C LYS A 795 50.50 -5.99 -4.98
N THR A 796 50.97 -7.12 -4.49
CA THR A 796 52.02 -7.14 -3.49
C THR A 796 53.22 -6.44 -4.11
N VAL A 797 53.46 -5.20 -3.70
CA VAL A 797 54.74 -4.52 -3.93
C VAL A 797 55.76 -5.28 -3.07
N ARG A 798 56.60 -6.10 -3.69
CA ARG A 798 57.77 -6.64 -3.01
C ARG A 798 58.65 -5.45 -2.68
N PRO A 799 59.09 -5.29 -1.45
CA PRO A 799 60.12 -4.29 -1.14
C PRO A 799 61.37 -4.71 -1.88
N LYS A 800 62.01 -3.72 -2.53
CA LYS A 800 63.38 -3.86 -3.07
C LYS A 800 64.39 -3.82 -1.93
#